data_64bc17f92be47cd8b375a11e3394996e
#
_entry.id   64bc17f92be47cd8b375a11e3394996e
#
_cell.length_a   1.000
_cell.length_b   1.000
_cell.length_c   1.000
_cell.angle_alpha   90.00
_cell.angle_beta   90.00
_cell.angle_gamma   90.00
#
_symmetry.space_group_name_H-M   'P 1'
#
loop_
_entity.id
_entity.type
_entity.pdbx_description
1 polymer ?
#
loop_
_entity_poly.entity_id
_entity_poly.type
_entity_poly.pdbx_seq_one_letter_code
_entity_poly.pdbx_strand_id
1 'polypeptide(L)'
;MAAKKKKAQKSSTTKTSDFSVSTLKPKNGRVRGVVYGLIALFLILAALGLAGPIGSFVHQRIIIDLMGYGFIMVPAILLYGAFRSFTKRETKTSVKIALFVLSLALLGLMHILFSNETTLFGGAFGRLIAEPLVQGFEQWFSGILLFGATLIAGFVAFDPDFSSIKNAKKKIADIREKKREEREQEQDFEERVEEAIANGSHDEPVEAPQKSSPILKKSSSDKKSDSAEKKGDEEMSIDGTRVFASAYQAPPLSLLGKSSGKAGTGDIKTNANLIQRTLSNFGIAVEMDEISVGPTVTRYAMKPAQGVRLSRIASLQNELALALAAKSIRIEAPIPGRSLVGIEVPNTTKSTIGLGSQLGDPLFVNSPKPLLVSLGKGVSGKSHYANLGKMPHALIAGATGSGKSVTVHNIILSLLYRNGPDMLRFIMVDPKRVEMTLYKKIPHLLTPVITDPKKAVLALKWAVKEMERRYDVLQKNTVRDIDSYHKTIVAPAYKKLTPEQIEDRAGELPERMPYIVVIIDELSDIMSAYPRELEASIVRLAQMSRAVGIHLLLSTQRPSVNVITGLIKANVPTRIALKVASQIDSRTILDSQGAEKLLGQGDMLYKGPEHNEPVRVQCPYVSEEEVKEVVDFIKNNYRFELEDEINLPDESLDGGGGVSLGDDEDEDPLFEDARAVVIENKKASTSFLQRKLGIGYSRAARIIDMLEDKGVIGPQNGSKAREVYESMPHQEEPDDEVYEDEDGEDQDYE
;
A
#
# COMPACT_ATOMS: atom_id res chain seq x y z
N MET A 1 -27.58 -23.18 -69.10
CA MET A 1 -28.88 -22.86 -69.73
C MET A 1 -29.67 -22.06 -68.77
N ALA A 2 -29.79 -20.82 -68.99
CA ALA A 2 -30.94 -20.00 -69.37
C ALA A 2 -31.89 -19.76 -68.16
N ALA A 3 -31.95 -18.59 -67.58
CA ALA A 3 -32.46 -17.28 -67.96
C ALA A 3 -33.97 -17.10 -67.67
N LYS A 4 -34.36 -16.10 -66.90
CA LYS A 4 -34.98 -14.81 -67.26
C LYS A 4 -35.84 -14.28 -66.09
N LYS A 5 -35.58 -13.14 -65.51
CA LYS A 5 -36.13 -11.77 -65.68
C LYS A 5 -37.66 -11.63 -65.84
N LYS A 6 -38.26 -10.80 -64.97
CA LYS A 6 -39.10 -9.58 -65.25
C LYS A 6 -39.71 -9.06 -63.94
N LYS A 7 -39.50 -7.87 -63.47
CA LYS A 7 -39.85 -6.46 -63.79
C LYS A 7 -41.34 -6.13 -63.68
N ALA A 8 -41.62 -5.20 -62.77
CA ALA A 8 -42.49 -4.01 -62.84
C ALA A 8 -43.91 -4.21 -62.27
N GLN A 9 -44.58 -3.31 -61.57
CA GLN A 9 -44.72 -1.89 -61.69
C GLN A 9 -45.62 -1.33 -60.57
N LYS A 10 -45.37 -0.08 -60.19
CA LYS A 10 -46.13 0.83 -59.35
C LYS A 10 -47.64 0.75 -59.29
N SER A 11 -48.22 1.00 -58.08
CA SER A 11 -49.32 1.98 -57.95
C SER A 11 -49.34 2.57 -56.55
N SER A 12 -49.43 3.89 -56.54
CA SER A 12 -49.60 4.78 -55.40
C SER A 12 -51.04 4.75 -54.90
N THR A 13 -51.26 4.58 -53.61
CA THR A 13 -52.46 5.07 -52.94
C THR A 13 -52.12 5.51 -51.51
N THR A 14 -52.33 6.78 -51.28
CA THR A 14 -52.36 7.53 -50.03
C THR A 14 -53.32 6.85 -49.05
N LYS A 15 -52.82 6.46 -47.85
CA LYS A 15 -53.68 6.18 -46.70
C LYS A 15 -53.12 6.86 -45.43
N THR A 16 -54.00 7.61 -44.87
CA THR A 16 -54.05 8.27 -43.60
C THR A 16 -53.40 7.51 -42.46
N SER A 17 -52.62 8.24 -41.67
CA SER A 17 -51.89 7.78 -40.50
C SER A 17 -52.79 7.48 -39.32
N ASP A 18 -52.98 6.18 -39.03
CA ASP A 18 -53.33 5.72 -37.68
C ASP A 18 -52.08 5.58 -36.85
N PHE A 19 -51.92 6.41 -35.86
CA PHE A 19 -50.83 6.39 -34.88
C PHE A 19 -51.11 5.29 -33.84
N SER A 20 -50.69 4.08 -34.10
CA SER A 20 -50.75 2.99 -33.09
C SER A 20 -49.44 2.94 -32.29
N VAL A 21 -49.57 3.06 -30.98
CA VAL A 21 -48.49 3.11 -29.95
C VAL A 21 -47.71 1.78 -29.85
N SER A 22 -47.82 0.84 -30.78
CA SER A 22 -47.25 -0.52 -30.68
C SER A 22 -45.85 -0.72 -31.28
N THR A 23 -45.09 0.32 -31.68
CA THR A 23 -43.85 0.18 -32.45
C THR A 23 -42.55 0.70 -31.76
N LEU A 24 -42.53 0.86 -30.45
CA LEU A 24 -41.29 1.21 -29.73
C LEU A 24 -40.70 -0.02 -29.00
N LYS A 25 -40.34 -1.09 -29.77
CA LYS A 25 -39.40 -2.11 -29.25
C LYS A 25 -38.00 -1.78 -29.76
N PRO A 26 -37.12 -1.19 -28.95
CA PRO A 26 -35.73 -0.98 -29.35
C PRO A 26 -35.03 -2.31 -29.56
N LYS A 27 -34.50 -2.54 -30.76
CA LYS A 27 -33.77 -3.77 -31.15
C LYS A 27 -32.40 -3.93 -30.44
N ASN A 28 -31.88 -2.92 -29.77
CA ASN A 28 -30.57 -2.95 -29.10
C ASN A 28 -30.71 -3.08 -27.58
N GLY A 29 -30.23 -4.16 -27.01
CA GLY A 29 -30.24 -4.40 -25.56
C GLY A 29 -29.62 -3.23 -24.74
N ARG A 30 -28.58 -2.57 -25.25
CA ARG A 30 -27.96 -1.41 -24.59
C ARG A 30 -28.91 -0.22 -24.44
N VAL A 31 -29.73 0.08 -25.44
CA VAL A 31 -30.72 1.16 -25.37
C VAL A 31 -31.76 0.87 -24.29
N ARG A 32 -32.21 -0.38 -24.15
CA ARG A 32 -33.12 -0.78 -23.05
C ARG A 32 -32.47 -0.58 -21.68
N GLY A 33 -31.16 -0.91 -21.53
CA GLY A 33 -30.45 -0.70 -20.29
C GLY A 33 -30.37 0.77 -19.87
N VAL A 34 -30.11 1.66 -20.84
CA VAL A 34 -30.10 3.12 -20.59
C VAL A 34 -31.48 3.62 -20.18
N VAL A 35 -32.54 3.19 -20.86
CA VAL A 35 -33.92 3.58 -20.52
C VAL A 35 -34.29 3.13 -19.10
N TYR A 36 -34.00 1.88 -18.73
CA TYR A 36 -34.25 1.39 -17.38
C TYR A 36 -33.43 2.17 -16.32
N GLY A 37 -32.17 2.49 -16.62
CA GLY A 37 -31.33 3.29 -15.73
C GLY A 37 -31.87 4.71 -15.52
N LEU A 38 -32.33 5.38 -16.59
CA LEU A 38 -32.90 6.73 -16.51
C LEU A 38 -34.22 6.75 -15.73
N ILE A 39 -35.10 5.75 -15.94
CA ILE A 39 -36.35 5.65 -15.18
C ILE A 39 -36.04 5.37 -13.70
N ALA A 40 -35.10 4.49 -13.39
CA ALA A 40 -34.70 4.22 -12.01
C ALA A 40 -34.12 5.47 -11.33
N LEU A 41 -33.27 6.21 -12.03
CA LEU A 41 -32.69 7.47 -11.54
C LEU A 41 -33.78 8.51 -11.27
N PHE A 42 -34.73 8.69 -12.18
CA PHE A 42 -35.86 9.60 -11.98
C PHE A 42 -36.68 9.22 -10.74
N LEU A 43 -36.98 7.94 -10.54
CA LEU A 43 -37.72 7.46 -9.37
C LEU A 43 -36.96 7.68 -8.05
N ILE A 44 -35.66 7.50 -8.05
CA ILE A 44 -34.80 7.78 -6.89
C ILE A 44 -34.77 9.29 -6.59
N LEU A 45 -34.58 10.14 -7.60
CA LEU A 45 -34.60 11.59 -7.43
C LEU A 45 -35.98 12.10 -6.98
N ALA A 46 -37.07 11.48 -7.47
CA ALA A 46 -38.45 11.79 -7.04
C ALA A 46 -38.65 11.46 -5.56
N ALA A 47 -38.11 10.32 -5.09
CA ALA A 47 -38.15 9.94 -3.69
C ALA A 47 -37.34 10.86 -2.76
N LEU A 48 -36.23 11.41 -3.26
CA LEU A 48 -35.40 12.38 -2.55
C LEU A 48 -35.92 13.82 -2.63
N GLY A 49 -37.05 14.04 -3.33
CA GLY A 49 -37.62 15.39 -3.50
C GLY A 49 -36.85 16.28 -4.51
N LEU A 50 -35.90 15.70 -5.23
CA LEU A 50 -35.02 16.44 -6.17
C LEU A 50 -35.54 16.48 -7.60
N ALA A 51 -36.66 15.81 -7.91
CA ALA A 51 -37.24 15.73 -9.28
C ALA A 51 -38.34 16.79 -9.55
N GLY A 52 -38.40 17.83 -8.76
CA GLY A 52 -39.35 18.94 -8.92
C GLY A 52 -40.83 18.57 -8.64
N PRO A 53 -41.82 19.44 -8.95
CA PRO A 53 -43.23 19.23 -8.63
C PRO A 53 -43.83 17.97 -9.25
N ILE A 54 -43.41 17.62 -10.46
CA ILE A 54 -43.89 16.39 -11.15
C ILE A 54 -43.35 15.15 -10.44
N GLY A 55 -42.08 15.16 -10.02
CA GLY A 55 -41.49 14.04 -9.29
C GLY A 55 -42.14 13.80 -7.93
N SER A 56 -42.41 14.87 -7.17
CA SER A 56 -43.09 14.80 -5.88
C SER A 56 -44.53 14.29 -6.03
N PHE A 57 -45.26 14.74 -7.06
CA PHE A 57 -46.62 14.26 -7.36
C PHE A 57 -46.61 12.73 -7.68
N VAL A 58 -45.71 12.31 -8.56
CA VAL A 58 -45.56 10.87 -8.91
C VAL A 58 -45.20 10.04 -7.68
N HIS A 59 -44.27 10.51 -6.87
CA HIS A 59 -43.83 9.78 -5.68
C HIS A 59 -44.94 9.70 -4.62
N GLN A 60 -45.52 10.82 -4.20
CA GLN A 60 -46.49 10.88 -3.12
C GLN A 60 -47.87 10.36 -3.49
N ARG A 61 -48.40 10.70 -4.67
CA ARG A 61 -49.78 10.38 -5.09
C ARG A 61 -49.95 9.09 -5.87
N ILE A 62 -48.88 8.58 -6.48
CA ILE A 62 -48.97 7.35 -7.27
C ILE A 62 -48.21 6.20 -6.61
N ILE A 63 -46.95 6.44 -6.26
CA ILE A 63 -46.09 5.35 -5.82
C ILE A 63 -46.35 4.98 -4.37
N ILE A 64 -46.42 5.95 -3.47
CA ILE A 64 -46.68 5.69 -2.03
C ILE A 64 -48.07 5.14 -1.83
N ASP A 65 -49.10 5.67 -2.48
CA ASP A 65 -50.47 5.16 -2.34
C ASP A 65 -50.59 3.71 -2.84
N LEU A 66 -49.88 3.34 -3.94
CA LEU A 66 -49.94 1.99 -4.49
C LEU A 66 -49.03 0.96 -3.79
N MET A 67 -47.80 1.36 -3.43
CA MET A 67 -46.76 0.43 -2.96
C MET A 67 -46.23 0.73 -1.54
N GLY A 68 -46.65 1.83 -0.96
CA GLY A 68 -46.16 2.26 0.34
C GLY A 68 -44.63 2.45 0.34
N TYR A 69 -44.00 2.16 1.47
CA TYR A 69 -42.54 2.18 1.60
C TYR A 69 -41.82 1.06 0.81
N GLY A 70 -42.56 0.08 0.27
CA GLY A 70 -42.03 -0.95 -0.64
C GLY A 70 -41.65 -0.43 -2.03
N PHE A 71 -41.88 0.87 -2.34
CA PHE A 71 -41.54 1.46 -3.62
C PHE A 71 -40.04 1.35 -3.99
N ILE A 72 -39.14 1.23 -3.01
CA ILE A 72 -37.70 1.07 -3.21
C ILE A 72 -37.38 -0.14 -4.11
N MET A 73 -38.25 -1.14 -4.17
CA MET A 73 -38.09 -2.31 -5.03
C MET A 73 -38.14 -1.97 -6.51
N VAL A 74 -38.93 -0.97 -6.91
CA VAL A 74 -39.09 -0.61 -8.33
C VAL A 74 -37.78 -0.10 -8.95
N PRO A 75 -37.11 0.90 -8.37
CA PRO A 75 -35.79 1.31 -8.82
C PRO A 75 -34.76 0.17 -8.79
N ALA A 76 -34.79 -0.67 -7.74
CA ALA A 76 -33.86 -1.82 -7.62
C ALA A 76 -34.03 -2.84 -8.75
N ILE A 77 -35.27 -3.20 -9.09
CA ILE A 77 -35.57 -4.11 -10.22
C ILE A 77 -35.18 -3.49 -11.57
N LEU A 78 -35.44 -2.19 -11.75
CA LEU A 78 -35.04 -1.48 -12.97
C LEU A 78 -33.51 -1.40 -13.12
N LEU A 79 -32.77 -1.15 -12.02
CA LEU A 79 -31.31 -1.17 -12.04
C LEU A 79 -30.75 -2.57 -12.32
N TYR A 80 -31.35 -3.61 -11.74
CA TYR A 80 -31.02 -5.00 -12.08
C TYR A 80 -31.27 -5.30 -13.56
N GLY A 81 -32.40 -4.87 -14.11
CA GLY A 81 -32.73 -4.99 -15.54
C GLY A 81 -31.76 -4.24 -16.45
N ALA A 82 -31.34 -3.03 -16.03
CA ALA A 82 -30.32 -2.24 -16.71
C ALA A 82 -28.98 -2.97 -16.73
N PHE A 83 -28.50 -3.45 -15.57
CA PHE A 83 -27.26 -4.21 -15.44
C PHE A 83 -27.22 -5.45 -16.33
N ARG A 84 -28.32 -6.25 -16.32
CA ARG A 84 -28.44 -7.44 -17.16
C ARG A 84 -28.44 -7.11 -18.65
N SER A 85 -29.04 -5.99 -19.00
CA SER A 85 -29.11 -5.49 -20.38
C SER A 85 -27.74 -5.04 -20.93
N PHE A 86 -26.89 -4.46 -20.07
CA PHE A 86 -25.50 -4.12 -20.40
C PHE A 86 -24.58 -5.36 -20.50
N THR A 87 -24.80 -6.38 -19.66
CA THR A 87 -24.00 -7.61 -19.65
C THR A 87 -24.38 -8.61 -20.74
N LYS A 88 -25.29 -8.24 -21.68
CA LYS A 88 -25.79 -9.11 -22.77
C LYS A 88 -26.35 -10.47 -22.32
N ARG A 89 -26.70 -10.65 -21.06
CA ARG A 89 -27.36 -11.86 -20.56
C ARG A 89 -28.88 -11.65 -20.66
N GLU A 90 -29.52 -12.33 -21.58
CA GLU A 90 -30.98 -12.32 -21.66
C GLU A 90 -31.60 -12.88 -20.37
N THR A 91 -32.55 -12.17 -19.79
CA THR A 91 -33.30 -12.62 -18.63
C THR A 91 -34.35 -13.66 -19.11
N LYS A 92 -34.23 -14.92 -18.65
CA LYS A 92 -35.25 -15.97 -18.89
C LYS A 92 -36.60 -15.45 -18.39
N THR A 93 -37.68 -15.87 -19.05
CA THR A 93 -39.05 -15.49 -18.67
C THR A 93 -39.37 -15.89 -17.23
N SER A 94 -38.83 -17.01 -16.76
CA SER A 94 -38.96 -17.48 -15.36
C SER A 94 -38.41 -16.47 -14.36
N VAL A 95 -37.27 -15.82 -14.64
CA VAL A 95 -36.68 -14.80 -13.74
C VAL A 95 -37.53 -13.53 -13.66
N LYS A 96 -38.16 -13.13 -14.77
CA LYS A 96 -39.09 -11.98 -14.77
C LYS A 96 -40.34 -12.26 -13.95
N ILE A 97 -40.91 -13.46 -14.08
CA ILE A 97 -42.06 -13.89 -13.28
C ILE A 97 -41.66 -13.99 -11.80
N ALA A 98 -40.48 -14.53 -11.48
CA ALA A 98 -40.01 -14.63 -10.12
C ALA A 98 -39.79 -13.28 -9.48
N LEU A 99 -39.22 -12.28 -10.18
CA LEU A 99 -39.07 -10.90 -9.68
C LEU A 99 -40.43 -10.23 -9.45
N PHE A 100 -41.43 -10.50 -10.29
CA PHE A 100 -42.78 -9.97 -10.11
C PHE A 100 -43.43 -10.58 -8.86
N VAL A 101 -43.36 -11.91 -8.71
CA VAL A 101 -43.91 -12.64 -7.54
C VAL A 101 -43.17 -12.17 -6.26
N LEU A 102 -41.85 -12.03 -6.32
CA LEU A 102 -41.04 -11.54 -5.21
C LEU A 102 -41.53 -10.13 -4.75
N SER A 103 -41.78 -9.24 -5.70
CA SER A 103 -42.28 -7.89 -5.39
C SER A 103 -43.63 -7.92 -4.68
N LEU A 104 -44.55 -8.72 -5.20
CA LEU A 104 -45.91 -8.80 -4.63
C LEU A 104 -45.91 -9.47 -3.26
N ALA A 105 -45.14 -10.56 -3.09
CA ALA A 105 -45.05 -11.26 -1.80
C ALA A 105 -44.38 -10.37 -0.72
N LEU A 106 -43.38 -9.60 -1.10
CA LEU A 106 -42.73 -8.68 -0.14
C LEU A 106 -43.63 -7.49 0.25
N LEU A 107 -44.40 -6.95 -0.69
CA LEU A 107 -45.38 -5.89 -0.37
C LEU A 107 -46.46 -6.39 0.59
N GLY A 108 -46.98 -7.62 0.36
CA GLY A 108 -47.93 -8.24 1.27
C GLY A 108 -47.34 -8.51 2.66
N LEU A 109 -46.08 -8.99 2.71
CA LEU A 109 -45.36 -9.22 3.96
C LEU A 109 -45.11 -7.91 4.74
N MET A 110 -44.70 -6.85 4.06
CA MET A 110 -44.54 -5.51 4.67
C MET A 110 -45.87 -4.97 5.20
N HIS A 111 -46.98 -5.23 4.52
CA HIS A 111 -48.29 -4.87 4.99
C HIS A 111 -48.65 -5.60 6.29
N ILE A 112 -48.44 -6.91 6.37
CA ILE A 112 -48.74 -7.72 7.59
C ILE A 112 -47.87 -7.31 8.80
N LEU A 113 -46.56 -7.05 8.55
CA LEU A 113 -45.62 -6.82 9.65
C LEU A 113 -45.61 -5.39 10.18
N PHE A 114 -45.85 -4.38 9.34
CA PHE A 114 -45.59 -2.99 9.69
C PHE A 114 -46.77 -2.04 9.51
N SER A 115 -47.90 -2.44 8.87
CA SER A 115 -49.05 -1.53 8.68
C SER A 115 -49.83 -1.34 9.97
N ASN A 116 -50.15 -0.07 10.30
CA ASN A 116 -51.03 0.35 11.38
C ASN A 116 -52.25 1.05 10.76
N GLU A 117 -53.25 1.41 11.62
CA GLU A 117 -54.50 2.08 11.18
C GLU A 117 -54.27 3.36 10.37
N THR A 118 -53.14 4.04 10.55
CA THR A 118 -52.80 5.32 9.90
C THR A 118 -51.77 5.23 8.77
N THR A 119 -50.98 4.14 8.68
CA THR A 119 -49.89 4.00 7.69
C THR A 119 -49.89 2.66 7.01
N LEU A 120 -50.06 2.66 5.68
CA LEU A 120 -50.04 1.47 4.81
C LEU A 120 -48.62 1.21 4.29
N PHE A 121 -47.76 0.48 5.02
CA PHE A 121 -46.38 0.21 4.64
C PHE A 121 -46.26 -0.55 3.30
N GLY A 122 -47.20 -1.46 2.99
CA GLY A 122 -47.26 -2.19 1.72
C GLY A 122 -48.06 -1.50 0.62
N GLY A 123 -48.68 -0.35 0.91
CA GLY A 123 -49.58 0.35 0.02
C GLY A 123 -50.84 -0.46 -0.37
N ALA A 124 -51.59 0.01 -1.39
CA ALA A 124 -52.78 -0.67 -1.87
C ALA A 124 -52.53 -2.10 -2.40
N PHE A 125 -51.36 -2.33 -3.04
CA PHE A 125 -51.00 -3.66 -3.51
C PHE A 125 -50.66 -4.63 -2.37
N GLY A 126 -49.96 -4.17 -1.34
CA GLY A 126 -49.71 -4.97 -0.15
C GLY A 126 -51.00 -5.37 0.56
N ARG A 127 -51.95 -4.43 0.68
CA ARG A 127 -53.28 -4.68 1.23
C ARG A 127 -54.09 -5.68 0.44
N LEU A 128 -54.11 -5.53 -0.89
CA LEU A 128 -54.84 -6.44 -1.82
C LEU A 128 -54.40 -7.90 -1.71
N ILE A 129 -53.11 -8.12 -1.37
CA ILE A 129 -52.55 -9.47 -1.22
C ILE A 129 -52.69 -9.99 0.19
N ALA A 130 -52.45 -9.13 1.20
CA ALA A 130 -52.44 -9.50 2.60
C ALA A 130 -53.84 -9.75 3.15
N GLU A 131 -54.85 -8.87 2.88
CA GLU A 131 -56.18 -8.98 3.46
C GLU A 131 -56.90 -10.30 3.17
N PRO A 132 -56.95 -10.82 1.90
CA PRO A 132 -57.58 -12.13 1.63
C PRO A 132 -56.88 -13.30 2.34
N LEU A 133 -55.56 -13.19 2.54
CA LEU A 133 -54.79 -14.22 3.25
C LEU A 133 -55.05 -14.15 4.76
N VAL A 134 -55.14 -12.95 5.34
CA VAL A 134 -55.42 -12.75 6.76
C VAL A 134 -56.87 -13.12 7.09
N GLN A 135 -57.83 -12.88 6.15
CA GLN A 135 -59.21 -13.31 6.32
C GLN A 135 -59.41 -14.85 6.23
N GLY A 136 -58.58 -15.52 5.39
CA GLY A 136 -58.64 -16.96 5.23
C GLY A 136 -57.80 -17.76 6.25
N PHE A 137 -56.71 -17.11 6.72
CA PHE A 137 -55.78 -17.70 7.67
C PHE A 137 -55.43 -16.65 8.73
N GLU A 138 -55.00 -17.07 9.92
CA GLU A 138 -54.56 -16.12 10.96
C GLU A 138 -53.35 -15.32 10.49
N GLN A 139 -53.17 -14.10 11.05
CA GLN A 139 -52.13 -13.13 10.63
C GLN A 139 -50.70 -13.73 10.63
N TRP A 140 -50.34 -14.52 11.66
CA TRP A 140 -49.05 -15.12 11.79
C TRP A 140 -48.75 -16.16 10.69
N PHE A 141 -49.79 -16.99 10.33
CA PHE A 141 -49.67 -18.01 9.29
C PHE A 141 -49.58 -17.39 7.89
N SER A 142 -50.36 -16.35 7.62
CA SER A 142 -50.27 -15.55 6.39
C SER A 142 -48.88 -14.88 6.22
N GLY A 143 -48.29 -14.44 7.31
CA GLY A 143 -46.90 -13.93 7.33
C GLY A 143 -45.86 -15.00 6.95
N ILE A 144 -45.98 -16.21 7.51
CA ILE A 144 -45.11 -17.35 7.18
C ILE A 144 -45.25 -17.73 5.70
N LEU A 145 -46.48 -17.78 5.18
CA LEU A 145 -46.77 -18.14 3.78
C LEU A 145 -46.16 -17.13 2.80
N LEU A 146 -46.32 -15.83 3.06
CA LEU A 146 -45.72 -14.77 2.24
C LEU A 146 -44.20 -14.72 2.37
N PHE A 147 -43.66 -14.97 3.56
CA PHE A 147 -42.22 -15.11 3.76
C PHE A 147 -41.64 -16.29 2.96
N GLY A 148 -42.29 -17.45 2.99
CA GLY A 148 -41.93 -18.62 2.18
C GLY A 148 -41.97 -18.32 0.68
N ALA A 149 -43.04 -17.67 0.21
CA ALA A 149 -43.16 -17.23 -1.19
C ALA A 149 -42.03 -16.23 -1.59
N THR A 150 -41.68 -15.33 -0.70
CA THR A 150 -40.56 -14.36 -0.89
C THR A 150 -39.24 -15.10 -1.02
N LEU A 151 -38.95 -16.08 -0.16
CA LEU A 151 -37.75 -16.90 -0.25
C LEU A 151 -37.67 -17.70 -1.54
N ILE A 152 -38.76 -18.42 -1.93
CA ILE A 152 -38.80 -19.21 -3.15
C ILE A 152 -38.62 -18.35 -4.40
N ALA A 153 -39.32 -17.21 -4.47
CA ALA A 153 -39.21 -16.29 -5.58
C ALA A 153 -37.83 -15.65 -5.65
N GLY A 154 -37.19 -15.34 -4.50
CA GLY A 154 -35.81 -14.86 -4.40
C GLY A 154 -34.82 -15.91 -4.96
N PHE A 155 -34.93 -17.18 -4.57
CA PHE A 155 -34.08 -18.25 -5.10
C PHE A 155 -34.20 -18.39 -6.62
N VAL A 156 -35.42 -18.31 -7.16
CA VAL A 156 -35.65 -18.41 -8.62
C VAL A 156 -35.16 -17.14 -9.35
N ALA A 157 -35.30 -15.95 -8.75
CA ALA A 157 -34.89 -14.68 -9.35
C ALA A 157 -33.38 -14.53 -9.46
N PHE A 158 -32.65 -14.97 -8.43
CA PHE A 158 -31.17 -14.80 -8.35
C PHE A 158 -30.40 -16.02 -8.88
N ASP A 159 -31.09 -17.12 -9.23
CA ASP A 159 -30.58 -18.35 -9.89
C ASP A 159 -29.21 -18.79 -9.32
N PRO A 160 -29.12 -19.22 -8.05
CA PRO A 160 -27.94 -19.93 -7.60
C PRO A 160 -27.93 -21.31 -8.28
N ASP A 161 -26.86 -21.58 -9.05
CA ASP A 161 -26.70 -22.82 -9.84
C ASP A 161 -26.87 -24.08 -8.99
N PHE A 162 -28.06 -24.68 -9.01
CA PHE A 162 -28.38 -25.96 -8.37
C PHE A 162 -28.14 -27.18 -9.25
N SER A 163 -27.32 -27.07 -10.30
CA SER A 163 -27.00 -28.23 -11.16
C SER A 163 -26.21 -29.35 -10.44
N SER A 164 -25.68 -29.03 -9.22
CA SER A 164 -24.89 -29.98 -8.42
C SER A 164 -25.69 -31.10 -7.72
N ILE A 165 -27.00 -30.97 -7.53
CA ILE A 165 -27.78 -31.94 -6.73
C ILE A 165 -28.14 -33.21 -7.54
N LYS A 166 -28.18 -33.13 -8.86
CA LYS A 166 -28.50 -34.29 -9.73
C LYS A 166 -27.37 -35.33 -9.85
N ASN A 167 -26.12 -34.92 -9.55
CA ASN A 167 -24.94 -35.80 -9.68
C ASN A 167 -24.56 -36.54 -8.39
N ALA A 168 -25.20 -36.25 -7.25
CA ALA A 168 -24.88 -36.91 -5.98
C ALA A 168 -25.29 -38.37 -5.89
N LYS A 169 -26.34 -38.79 -6.57
CA LYS A 169 -26.82 -40.18 -6.51
C LYS A 169 -25.96 -41.19 -7.29
N LYS A 170 -25.17 -40.76 -8.28
CA LYS A 170 -24.28 -41.63 -9.05
C LYS A 170 -22.92 -41.88 -8.36
N LYS A 171 -22.56 -41.03 -7.42
CA LYS A 171 -21.26 -41.09 -6.74
C LYS A 171 -21.14 -42.05 -5.56
N ILE A 172 -22.26 -42.56 -5.06
CA ILE A 172 -22.26 -43.48 -3.89
C ILE A 172 -21.87 -44.91 -4.26
N ALA A 173 -22.08 -45.31 -5.51
CA ALA A 173 -21.74 -46.66 -5.97
C ALA A 173 -20.23 -46.84 -6.24
N ASP A 174 -19.53 -45.78 -6.74
CA ASP A 174 -18.09 -45.85 -7.09
C ASP A 174 -17.15 -45.79 -5.88
N ILE A 175 -17.68 -45.42 -4.69
CA ILE A 175 -16.87 -45.19 -3.47
C ILE A 175 -16.42 -46.54 -2.81
N ARG A 176 -17.14 -47.64 -3.03
CA ARG A 176 -16.80 -48.93 -2.39
C ARG A 176 -15.62 -49.65 -3.05
N GLU A 177 -15.40 -49.45 -4.33
CA GLU A 177 -14.32 -50.12 -5.06
C GLU A 177 -12.96 -49.44 -4.85
N LYS A 178 -12.95 -48.09 -4.66
CA LYS A 178 -11.75 -47.31 -4.41
C LYS A 178 -11.09 -47.52 -3.03
N LYS A 179 -11.82 -48.00 -2.04
CA LYS A 179 -11.28 -48.21 -0.68
C LYS A 179 -10.23 -49.29 -0.55
N ARG A 180 -10.09 -50.13 -1.56
CA ARG A 180 -9.12 -51.24 -1.54
C ARG A 180 -7.78 -50.81 -2.13
N GLU A 181 -7.80 -49.99 -3.16
CA GLU A 181 -6.58 -49.45 -3.78
C GLU A 181 -5.92 -48.34 -2.92
N GLU A 182 -6.72 -47.65 -2.08
CA GLU A 182 -6.22 -46.59 -1.20
C GLU A 182 -5.30 -47.08 -0.08
N ARG A 183 -5.44 -48.36 0.38
CA ARG A 183 -4.57 -48.87 1.46
C ARG A 183 -3.17 -49.24 1.00
N GLU A 184 -3.02 -49.71 -0.24
CA GLU A 184 -1.69 -50.00 -0.80
C GLU A 184 -0.89 -48.72 -1.12
N GLN A 185 -1.60 -47.64 -1.51
CA GLN A 185 -0.99 -46.32 -1.73
C GLN A 185 -0.68 -45.58 -0.43
N GLU A 186 -1.36 -45.86 0.67
CA GLU A 186 -1.10 -45.29 2.00
C GLU A 186 0.29 -45.70 2.55
N GLN A 187 0.72 -46.97 2.31
CA GLN A 187 2.02 -47.45 2.78
C GLN A 187 3.19 -46.83 1.98
N ASP A 188 3.10 -46.77 0.66
CA ASP A 188 4.10 -46.14 -0.20
C ASP A 188 4.21 -44.60 0.07
N PHE A 189 3.11 -43.98 0.46
CA PHE A 189 3.09 -42.56 0.82
C PHE A 189 3.73 -42.28 2.19
N GLU A 190 3.53 -43.14 3.18
CA GLU A 190 4.15 -42.99 4.50
C GLU A 190 5.69 -43.03 4.39
N GLU A 191 6.24 -43.91 3.56
CA GLU A 191 7.66 -44.01 3.31
C GLU A 191 8.22 -42.74 2.65
N ARG A 192 7.49 -42.16 1.67
CA ARG A 192 7.86 -40.87 1.01
C ARG A 192 7.72 -39.65 1.90
N VAL A 193 6.80 -39.67 2.84
CA VAL A 193 6.69 -38.59 3.87
C VAL A 193 7.86 -38.64 4.84
N GLU A 194 8.33 -39.84 5.22
CA GLU A 194 9.55 -39.99 6.05
C GLU A 194 10.78 -39.45 5.32
N GLU A 195 10.92 -39.76 4.01
CA GLU A 195 12.00 -39.25 3.18
C GLU A 195 11.92 -37.73 3.01
N ALA A 196 10.70 -37.17 2.81
CA ALA A 196 10.48 -35.73 2.71
C ALA A 196 10.78 -34.97 4.03
N ILE A 197 10.53 -35.58 5.18
CA ILE A 197 10.89 -35.06 6.50
C ILE A 197 12.42 -35.04 6.67
N ALA A 198 13.09 -36.12 6.27
CA ALA A 198 14.53 -36.23 6.33
C ALA A 198 15.24 -35.19 5.44
N ASN A 199 14.72 -35.01 4.21
CA ASN A 199 15.25 -34.02 3.27
C ASN A 199 14.99 -32.56 3.69
N GLY A 200 13.92 -32.28 4.44
CA GLY A 200 13.60 -30.93 4.96
C GLY A 200 14.48 -30.47 6.12
N SER A 201 15.22 -31.38 6.77
CA SER A 201 16.12 -31.07 7.90
C SER A 201 17.58 -30.88 7.52
N HIS A 202 17.99 -31.23 6.30
CA HIS A 202 19.36 -31.08 5.79
C HIS A 202 19.44 -30.04 4.71
N ASP A 203 19.64 -28.78 5.09
CA ASP A 203 20.11 -27.72 4.22
C ASP A 203 21.64 -27.57 4.39
N GLU A 204 22.43 -28.43 3.73
CA GLU A 204 23.80 -28.08 3.37
C GLU A 204 23.79 -27.08 2.19
N PRO A 205 24.72 -26.12 2.15
CA PRO A 205 24.76 -25.15 1.06
C PRO A 205 25.06 -25.83 -0.26
N VAL A 206 24.13 -25.81 -1.18
CA VAL A 206 24.36 -26.27 -2.55
C VAL A 206 25.28 -25.26 -3.23
N GLU A 207 26.56 -25.63 -3.37
CA GLU A 207 27.50 -25.00 -4.30
C GLU A 207 26.95 -25.11 -5.72
N ALA A 208 27.01 -23.99 -6.44
CA ALA A 208 26.64 -23.94 -7.85
C ALA A 208 27.57 -24.86 -8.68
N PRO A 209 27.08 -25.57 -9.69
CA PRO A 209 27.88 -26.47 -10.49
C PRO A 209 28.91 -25.69 -11.30
N GLN A 210 30.18 -25.82 -10.93
CA GLN A 210 31.30 -25.41 -11.76
C GLN A 210 31.41 -26.35 -12.96
N LYS A 211 31.36 -25.77 -14.13
CA LYS A 211 31.66 -26.45 -15.42
C LYS A 211 33.11 -26.95 -15.42
N SER A 212 33.25 -28.25 -15.52
CA SER A 212 34.50 -28.96 -15.78
C SER A 212 35.08 -28.60 -17.13
N SER A 213 36.37 -28.31 -17.20
CA SER A 213 37.25 -28.53 -18.36
C SER A 213 38.66 -28.84 -17.89
N PRO A 214 39.48 -29.63 -18.62
CA PRO A 214 40.30 -30.66 -18.03
C PRO A 214 41.81 -30.35 -17.92
N ILE A 215 42.36 -30.94 -16.88
CA ILE A 215 43.69 -31.56 -16.67
C ILE A 215 44.90 -31.01 -17.49
N LEU A 216 45.89 -30.53 -16.73
CA LEU A 216 47.30 -30.86 -16.99
C LEU A 216 48.08 -31.01 -15.68
N LYS A 217 48.59 -32.24 -15.49
CA LYS A 217 49.52 -32.66 -14.41
C LYS A 217 50.91 -32.07 -14.62
N LYS A 218 51.57 -31.69 -13.50
CA LYS A 218 53.01 -31.98 -13.18
C LYS A 218 53.22 -31.50 -11.75
N SER A 219 53.45 -32.35 -10.86
CA SER A 219 54.53 -33.09 -10.28
C SER A 219 55.52 -32.24 -9.45
N SER A 220 55.50 -32.56 -8.12
CA SER A 220 56.60 -32.74 -7.20
C SER A 220 57.56 -31.58 -6.88
N SER A 221 57.69 -31.18 -5.63
CA SER A 221 58.71 -31.77 -4.70
C SER A 221 58.71 -31.03 -3.38
N ASP A 222 58.90 -31.85 -2.32
CA ASP A 222 59.20 -31.46 -0.98
C ASP A 222 60.37 -30.49 -0.82
N LYS A 223 60.27 -29.57 0.18
CA LYS A 223 61.35 -29.43 1.20
C LYS A 223 60.86 -28.57 2.38
N LYS A 224 61.05 -29.16 3.54
CA LYS A 224 61.11 -28.51 4.85
C LYS A 224 62.24 -27.47 4.89
N SER A 225 62.04 -26.34 5.55
CA SER A 225 62.93 -25.80 6.58
C SER A 225 62.39 -24.50 7.21
N ASP A 226 62.25 -24.53 8.52
CA ASP A 226 62.67 -23.57 9.57
C ASP A 226 62.17 -22.11 9.51
N SER A 227 61.42 -21.85 10.56
CA SER A 227 61.42 -20.67 11.48
C SER A 227 62.19 -19.42 11.04
N ALA A 228 61.39 -18.35 10.83
CA ALA A 228 61.79 -17.00 11.22
C ALA A 228 60.54 -16.16 11.41
N GLU A 229 60.36 -15.65 12.63
CA GLU A 229 59.43 -14.57 12.94
C GLU A 229 59.61 -13.41 11.96
N LYS A 230 58.60 -13.15 11.16
CA LYS A 230 58.36 -11.85 10.56
C LYS A 230 56.95 -11.48 10.92
N LYS A 231 56.82 -10.40 11.70
CA LYS A 231 55.63 -9.59 11.79
C LYS A 231 55.12 -9.36 10.36
N GLY A 232 54.17 -10.18 9.96
CA GLY A 232 53.41 -10.00 8.73
C GLY A 232 52.43 -8.90 8.95
N ASP A 233 52.48 -7.93 8.08
CA ASP A 233 51.44 -6.93 7.86
C ASP A 233 50.10 -7.67 7.82
N GLU A 234 49.25 -7.46 8.85
CA GLU A 234 47.84 -7.68 8.78
C GLU A 234 47.37 -6.80 7.61
N GLU A 235 47.00 -7.39 6.52
CA GLU A 235 46.12 -6.76 5.51
C GLU A 235 44.82 -6.40 6.25
N MET A 236 44.86 -5.21 6.84
CA MET A 236 43.71 -4.58 7.44
C MET A 236 42.76 -4.27 6.30
N SER A 237 41.79 -5.18 6.08
CA SER A 237 40.60 -4.86 5.32
C SER A 237 39.95 -3.68 6.02
N ILE A 238 40.27 -2.47 5.54
CA ILE A 238 39.77 -1.22 6.10
C ILE A 238 38.30 -1.16 5.76
N ASP A 239 37.49 -1.70 6.65
CA ASP A 239 36.07 -1.43 6.72
C ASP A 239 35.95 0.03 7.16
N GLY A 240 35.68 0.94 6.17
CA GLY A 240 35.55 2.38 6.41
C GLY A 240 34.53 2.72 7.52
N THR A 241 33.63 1.79 7.81
CA THR A 241 32.63 1.86 8.88
C THR A 241 33.28 1.78 10.28
N ARG A 242 34.37 1.04 10.46
CA ARG A 242 35.02 0.86 11.79
C ARG A 242 35.76 2.10 12.27
N VAL A 243 36.17 3.00 11.38
CA VAL A 243 36.88 4.24 11.74
C VAL A 243 35.99 5.20 12.50
N PHE A 244 34.65 5.17 12.22
CA PHE A 244 33.65 5.98 12.92
C PHE A 244 33.11 5.32 14.18
N ALA A 245 33.15 3.98 14.27
CA ALA A 245 32.64 3.22 15.39
C ALA A 245 33.52 3.23 16.64
N SER A 246 34.70 3.87 16.60
CA SER A 246 35.67 3.82 17.72
C SER A 246 35.18 4.45 19.02
N ALA A 247 34.17 5.31 18.99
CA ALA A 247 33.54 5.90 20.16
C ALA A 247 32.16 5.32 20.51
N TYR A 248 31.50 4.61 19.56
CA TYR A 248 30.16 4.05 19.81
C TYR A 248 30.25 2.65 20.37
N GLN A 249 29.78 2.49 21.60
CA GLN A 249 29.64 1.19 22.25
C GLN A 249 28.21 0.69 22.07
N ALA A 250 28.01 -0.30 21.19
CA ALA A 250 26.70 -0.88 20.94
C ALA A 250 26.11 -1.45 22.24
N PRO A 251 24.78 -1.38 22.44
CA PRO A 251 24.12 -1.99 23.58
C PRO A 251 24.41 -3.49 23.65
N PRO A 252 24.58 -4.07 24.85
CA PRO A 252 24.83 -5.50 24.98
C PRO A 252 23.58 -6.32 24.53
N LEU A 253 23.81 -7.42 23.83
CA LEU A 253 22.73 -8.30 23.35
C LEU A 253 21.92 -8.93 24.50
N SER A 254 22.43 -8.91 25.74
CA SER A 254 21.71 -9.40 26.91
C SER A 254 20.47 -8.58 27.27
N LEU A 255 20.35 -7.35 26.79
CA LEU A 255 19.15 -6.50 26.96
C LEU A 255 18.00 -6.95 26.06
N LEU A 256 18.25 -7.84 25.12
CA LEU A 256 17.23 -8.33 24.18
C LEU A 256 16.92 -9.80 24.42
N GLY A 257 15.65 -10.16 24.28
CA GLY A 257 15.16 -11.52 24.45
C GLY A 257 15.76 -12.49 23.44
N LYS A 258 15.99 -13.71 23.92
CA LYS A 258 16.38 -14.85 23.09
C LYS A 258 15.15 -15.55 22.55
N SER A 259 15.31 -16.26 21.43
CA SER A 259 14.24 -17.10 20.87
C SER A 259 13.81 -18.18 21.88
N SER A 260 12.50 -18.36 22.05
CA SER A 260 11.94 -19.29 23.02
C SER A 260 10.83 -20.15 22.42
N GLY A 261 10.61 -21.32 23.00
CA GLY A 261 9.63 -22.30 22.58
C GLY A 261 10.09 -23.11 21.35
N LYS A 262 9.54 -24.31 21.21
CA LYS A 262 9.63 -25.09 19.98
C LYS A 262 8.32 -24.99 19.22
N ALA A 263 8.39 -24.89 17.90
CA ALA A 263 7.20 -24.93 17.06
C ALA A 263 6.52 -26.29 17.21
N GLY A 264 5.25 -26.30 17.62
CA GLY A 264 4.44 -27.51 17.67
C GLY A 264 3.74 -27.70 16.33
N THR A 265 4.20 -28.66 15.56
CA THR A 265 3.70 -28.90 14.18
C THR A 265 2.44 -29.76 14.12
N GLY A 266 2.04 -30.37 15.26
CA GLY A 266 1.08 -31.44 15.24
C GLY A 266 1.64 -32.71 14.58
N ASP A 267 0.79 -33.60 14.13
CA ASP A 267 1.20 -34.78 13.37
C ASP A 267 1.42 -34.43 11.89
N ILE A 268 2.71 -34.32 11.53
CA ILE A 268 3.12 -33.92 10.16
C ILE A 268 2.66 -34.95 9.13
N LYS A 269 2.76 -36.26 9.46
CA LYS A 269 2.36 -37.33 8.53
C LYS A 269 0.86 -37.32 8.29
N THR A 270 0.06 -37.21 9.35
CA THR A 270 -1.39 -37.10 9.24
C THR A 270 -1.80 -35.89 8.44
N ASN A 271 -1.18 -34.72 8.64
CA ASN A 271 -1.47 -33.52 7.87
C ASN A 271 -1.11 -33.68 6.38
N ALA A 272 0.05 -34.29 6.07
CA ALA A 272 0.46 -34.57 4.69
C ALA A 272 -0.51 -35.50 3.99
N ASN A 273 -0.93 -36.58 4.63
CA ASN A 273 -1.95 -37.53 4.13
C ASN A 273 -3.29 -36.84 3.90
N LEU A 274 -3.74 -35.98 4.84
CA LEU A 274 -4.98 -35.21 4.67
C LEU A 274 -4.92 -34.27 3.49
N ILE A 275 -3.80 -33.59 3.27
CA ILE A 275 -3.60 -32.69 2.13
C ILE A 275 -3.68 -33.49 0.82
N GLN A 276 -2.90 -34.57 0.71
CA GLN A 276 -2.88 -35.41 -0.50
C GLN A 276 -4.25 -36.01 -0.80
N ARG A 277 -4.91 -36.57 0.21
CA ARG A 277 -6.24 -37.17 0.09
C ARG A 277 -7.29 -36.15 -0.29
N THR A 278 -7.26 -34.96 0.30
CA THR A 278 -8.20 -33.88 -0.05
C THR A 278 -8.04 -33.49 -1.50
N LEU A 279 -6.82 -33.25 -1.98
CA LEU A 279 -6.54 -32.92 -3.37
C LEU A 279 -6.96 -34.05 -4.33
N SER A 280 -6.66 -35.29 -3.96
CA SER A 280 -7.09 -36.49 -4.73
C SER A 280 -8.61 -36.61 -4.86
N ASN A 281 -9.38 -36.31 -3.80
CA ASN A 281 -10.84 -36.27 -3.83
C ASN A 281 -11.42 -35.27 -4.83
N PHE A 282 -10.67 -34.21 -5.12
CA PHE A 282 -10.99 -33.21 -6.15
C PHE A 282 -10.35 -33.53 -7.51
N GLY A 283 -9.77 -34.72 -7.67
CA GLY A 283 -9.17 -35.18 -8.93
C GLY A 283 -7.86 -34.52 -9.25
N ILE A 284 -7.09 -34.12 -8.23
CA ILE A 284 -5.75 -33.53 -8.35
C ILE A 284 -4.76 -34.49 -7.69
N ALA A 285 -3.96 -35.18 -8.52
CA ALA A 285 -2.87 -36.02 -8.04
C ALA A 285 -1.65 -35.15 -7.73
N VAL A 286 -1.08 -35.34 -6.55
CA VAL A 286 0.14 -34.66 -6.09
C VAL A 286 1.10 -35.65 -5.44
N GLU A 287 2.37 -35.37 -5.57
CA GLU A 287 3.47 -36.11 -4.94
C GLU A 287 4.09 -35.21 -3.87
N MET A 288 4.24 -35.71 -2.63
CA MET A 288 4.89 -34.97 -1.55
C MET A 288 6.39 -34.96 -1.81
N ASP A 289 7.02 -33.77 -1.67
CA ASP A 289 8.45 -33.58 -1.94
C ASP A 289 9.22 -33.20 -0.67
N GLU A 290 8.86 -32.04 -0.06
CA GLU A 290 9.61 -31.48 1.07
C GLU A 290 8.64 -30.94 2.12
N ILE A 291 9.00 -31.11 3.41
CA ILE A 291 8.26 -30.52 4.52
C ILE A 291 9.21 -29.63 5.32
N SER A 292 8.94 -28.31 5.31
CA SER A 292 9.75 -27.33 6.03
C SER A 292 9.01 -26.81 7.25
N VAL A 293 9.64 -26.89 8.42
CA VAL A 293 9.05 -26.42 9.69
C VAL A 293 9.59 -25.02 10.00
N GLY A 294 8.71 -24.03 9.92
CA GLY A 294 9.01 -22.65 10.32
C GLY A 294 8.53 -22.32 11.74
N PRO A 295 8.78 -21.10 12.20
CA PRO A 295 8.41 -20.67 13.56
C PRO A 295 6.90 -20.62 13.80
N THR A 296 6.11 -20.28 12.79
CA THR A 296 4.66 -20.08 12.91
C THR A 296 3.83 -20.96 11.98
N VAL A 297 4.43 -21.46 10.90
CA VAL A 297 3.78 -22.34 9.92
C VAL A 297 4.70 -23.47 9.52
N THR A 298 4.10 -24.60 9.13
CA THR A 298 4.78 -25.72 8.46
C THR A 298 4.36 -25.70 6.99
N ARG A 299 5.33 -25.69 6.08
CA ARG A 299 5.10 -25.73 4.63
C ARG A 299 5.24 -27.17 4.12
N TYR A 300 4.18 -27.64 3.47
CA TYR A 300 4.14 -28.87 2.74
C TYR A 300 4.35 -28.57 1.26
N ALA A 301 5.52 -28.90 0.72
CA ALA A 301 5.84 -28.70 -0.68
C ALA A 301 5.55 -29.98 -1.47
N MET A 302 4.87 -29.86 -2.59
CA MET A 302 4.41 -30.98 -3.38
C MET A 302 4.50 -30.69 -4.87
N LYS A 303 4.71 -31.75 -5.66
CA LYS A 303 4.77 -31.73 -7.10
C LYS A 303 3.41 -32.13 -7.67
N PRO A 304 2.67 -31.26 -8.36
CA PRO A 304 1.44 -31.62 -9.03
C PRO A 304 1.72 -32.51 -10.25
N ALA A 305 0.80 -33.42 -10.57
CA ALA A 305 0.87 -34.20 -11.79
C ALA A 305 0.85 -33.30 -13.03
N GLN A 306 1.41 -33.80 -14.13
CA GLN A 306 1.46 -33.06 -15.40
C GLN A 306 0.04 -32.69 -15.87
N GLY A 307 -0.14 -31.46 -16.38
CA GLY A 307 -1.42 -30.96 -16.86
C GLY A 307 -2.34 -30.37 -15.79
N VAL A 308 -1.97 -30.43 -14.50
CA VAL A 308 -2.74 -29.79 -13.42
C VAL A 308 -2.53 -28.27 -13.46
N ARG A 309 -3.62 -27.52 -13.55
CA ARG A 309 -3.57 -26.04 -13.46
C ARG A 309 -3.41 -25.61 -12.01
N LEU A 310 -2.36 -24.81 -11.73
CA LEU A 310 -2.06 -24.32 -10.38
C LEU A 310 -3.22 -23.52 -9.74
N SER A 311 -3.98 -22.78 -10.54
CA SER A 311 -5.17 -22.06 -10.09
C SER A 311 -6.25 -23.00 -9.52
N ARG A 312 -6.32 -24.27 -9.97
CA ARG A 312 -7.26 -25.27 -9.46
C ARG A 312 -6.85 -25.70 -8.04
N ILE A 313 -5.55 -25.82 -7.76
CA ILE A 313 -5.05 -26.11 -6.41
C ILE A 313 -5.32 -24.90 -5.50
N ALA A 314 -5.00 -23.70 -5.95
CA ALA A 314 -5.20 -22.47 -5.19
C ALA A 314 -6.67 -22.23 -4.83
N SER A 315 -7.63 -22.66 -5.68
CA SER A 315 -9.07 -22.52 -5.40
C SER A 315 -9.58 -23.45 -4.30
N LEU A 316 -8.85 -24.50 -3.93
CA LEU A 316 -9.22 -25.46 -2.88
C LEU A 316 -8.71 -25.07 -1.49
N GLN A 317 -8.32 -23.81 -1.30
CA GLN A 317 -7.79 -23.32 -0.03
C GLN A 317 -8.76 -23.52 1.14
N ASN A 318 -10.06 -23.28 0.93
CA ASN A 318 -11.06 -23.41 1.99
C ASN A 318 -11.33 -24.87 2.34
N GLU A 319 -11.36 -25.75 1.35
CA GLU A 319 -11.55 -27.18 1.51
C GLU A 319 -10.39 -27.82 2.27
N LEU A 320 -9.17 -27.42 1.94
CA LEU A 320 -7.95 -27.83 2.67
C LEU A 320 -7.95 -27.28 4.10
N ALA A 321 -8.33 -26.02 4.31
CA ALA A 321 -8.42 -25.43 5.64
C ALA A 321 -9.43 -26.16 6.53
N LEU A 322 -10.57 -26.57 5.96
CA LEU A 322 -11.59 -27.36 6.64
C LEU A 322 -11.06 -28.76 6.99
N ALA A 323 -10.43 -29.43 6.03
CA ALA A 323 -9.91 -30.80 6.24
C ALA A 323 -8.82 -30.82 7.34
N LEU A 324 -7.97 -29.82 7.37
CA LEU A 324 -6.87 -29.67 8.35
C LEU A 324 -7.31 -29.03 9.67
N ALA A 325 -8.58 -28.67 9.83
CA ALA A 325 -9.11 -27.89 10.97
C ALA A 325 -8.26 -26.63 11.28
N ALA A 326 -7.67 -26.02 10.25
CA ALA A 326 -6.78 -24.88 10.37
C ALA A 326 -7.55 -23.56 10.21
N LYS A 327 -7.23 -22.55 11.04
CA LYS A 327 -7.89 -21.22 10.97
C LYS A 327 -7.68 -20.50 9.65
N SER A 328 -6.49 -20.66 9.04
CA SER A 328 -6.11 -20.05 7.77
C SER A 328 -4.95 -20.83 7.21
N ILE A 329 -4.99 -21.19 5.95
CA ILE A 329 -3.85 -21.73 5.21
C ILE A 329 -3.49 -20.76 4.09
N ARG A 330 -2.25 -20.82 3.61
CA ARG A 330 -1.82 -20.09 2.42
C ARG A 330 -1.27 -21.09 1.42
N ILE A 331 -1.67 -20.94 0.16
CA ILE A 331 -1.16 -21.77 -0.94
C ILE A 331 -0.24 -20.90 -1.78
N GLU A 332 1.01 -21.31 -1.91
CA GLU A 332 2.03 -20.69 -2.74
C GLU A 332 2.22 -21.52 -4.02
N ALA A 333 1.71 -21.03 -5.14
CA ALA A 333 1.64 -21.80 -6.37
C ALA A 333 2.05 -20.95 -7.59
N PRO A 334 3.28 -21.13 -8.12
CA PRO A 334 4.35 -22.02 -7.65
C PRO A 334 5.15 -21.45 -6.49
N ILE A 335 5.99 -22.27 -5.82
CA ILE A 335 7.06 -21.79 -4.93
C ILE A 335 8.11 -21.08 -5.80
N PRO A 336 8.53 -19.85 -5.47
CA PRO A 336 9.51 -19.11 -6.26
C PRO A 336 10.80 -19.91 -6.49
N GLY A 337 11.20 -20.05 -7.76
CA GLY A 337 12.41 -20.76 -8.16
C GLY A 337 12.32 -22.30 -8.13
N ARG A 338 11.13 -22.89 -7.80
CA ARG A 338 10.92 -24.35 -7.76
C ARG A 338 9.67 -24.75 -8.54
N SER A 339 9.67 -25.95 -9.13
CA SER A 339 8.50 -26.52 -9.81
C SER A 339 7.52 -27.21 -8.84
N LEU A 340 7.32 -26.63 -7.67
CA LEU A 340 6.55 -27.15 -6.55
C LEU A 340 5.44 -26.19 -6.15
N VAL A 341 4.40 -26.74 -5.50
CA VAL A 341 3.35 -25.97 -4.82
C VAL A 341 3.51 -26.15 -3.32
N GLY A 342 3.51 -25.05 -2.58
CA GLY A 342 3.61 -25.04 -1.11
C GLY A 342 2.27 -24.80 -0.46
N ILE A 343 1.88 -25.63 0.50
CA ILE A 343 0.73 -25.42 1.37
C ILE A 343 1.26 -25.11 2.75
N GLU A 344 1.04 -23.89 3.22
CA GLU A 344 1.47 -23.39 4.51
C GLU A 344 0.35 -23.55 5.53
N VAL A 345 0.57 -24.43 6.50
CA VAL A 345 -0.36 -24.78 7.58
C VAL A 345 0.12 -24.17 8.90
N PRO A 346 -0.73 -23.44 9.65
CA PRO A 346 -0.34 -22.89 10.94
C PRO A 346 0.07 -23.99 11.94
N ASN A 347 1.17 -23.73 12.64
CA ASN A 347 1.60 -24.61 13.74
C ASN A 347 0.61 -24.54 14.91
N THR A 348 0.44 -25.62 15.65
CA THR A 348 -0.42 -25.68 16.85
C THR A 348 0.11 -24.79 17.95
N THR A 349 1.43 -24.77 18.16
CA THR A 349 2.13 -23.82 19.03
C THR A 349 3.19 -23.08 18.24
N LYS A 350 3.21 -21.73 18.39
CA LYS A 350 4.17 -20.88 17.72
C LYS A 350 5.48 -20.81 18.52
N SER A 351 6.61 -20.75 17.84
CA SER A 351 7.90 -20.41 18.45
C SER A 351 8.08 -18.90 18.40
N THR A 352 8.49 -18.28 19.49
CA THR A 352 8.82 -16.86 19.56
C THR A 352 10.27 -16.64 19.14
N ILE A 353 10.48 -15.79 18.16
CA ILE A 353 11.80 -15.37 17.70
C ILE A 353 12.19 -14.14 18.52
N GLY A 354 13.23 -14.23 19.35
CA GLY A 354 13.76 -13.07 20.08
C GLY A 354 14.70 -12.25 19.18
N LEU A 355 14.63 -10.93 19.29
CA LEU A 355 15.48 -10.04 18.50
C LEU A 355 16.98 -10.25 18.85
N GLY A 356 17.34 -10.46 20.13
CA GLY A 356 18.71 -10.74 20.54
C GLY A 356 19.33 -11.94 19.83
N SER A 357 18.52 -13.00 19.54
CA SER A 357 18.99 -14.15 18.76
C SER A 357 19.24 -13.82 17.28
N GLN A 358 18.50 -12.87 16.72
CA GLN A 358 18.69 -12.45 15.34
C GLN A 358 19.89 -11.51 15.16
N LEU A 359 20.08 -10.58 16.10
CA LEU A 359 21.22 -9.66 16.06
C LEU A 359 22.55 -10.34 16.45
N GLY A 360 22.49 -11.44 17.21
CA GLY A 360 23.65 -12.29 17.52
C GLY A 360 24.03 -13.30 16.43
N ASP A 361 23.23 -13.41 15.35
CA ASP A 361 23.53 -14.33 14.24
C ASP A 361 24.80 -13.86 13.49
N PRO A 362 25.75 -14.78 13.16
CA PRO A 362 26.96 -14.44 12.40
C PRO A 362 26.69 -13.69 11.08
N LEU A 363 25.56 -13.95 10.40
CA LEU A 363 25.18 -13.24 9.19
C LEU A 363 24.90 -11.74 9.45
N PHE A 364 24.45 -11.38 10.64
CA PHE A 364 24.26 -10.00 11.03
C PHE A 364 25.57 -9.38 11.55
N VAL A 365 26.23 -10.05 12.47
CA VAL A 365 27.43 -9.52 13.16
C VAL A 365 28.58 -9.27 12.19
N ASN A 366 28.87 -10.24 11.29
CA ASN A 366 30.00 -10.16 10.36
C ASN A 366 29.70 -9.37 9.07
N SER A 367 28.50 -8.83 8.93
CA SER A 367 28.15 -8.08 7.73
C SER A 367 28.78 -6.68 7.73
N PRO A 368 29.46 -6.25 6.67
CA PRO A 368 30.04 -4.90 6.57
C PRO A 368 29.01 -3.80 6.28
N LYS A 369 27.71 -4.15 6.12
CA LYS A 369 26.67 -3.20 5.73
C LYS A 369 26.16 -2.41 6.93
N PRO A 370 26.31 -1.06 6.97
CA PRO A 370 25.90 -0.26 8.12
C PRO A 370 24.40 -0.29 8.35
N LEU A 371 23.60 -0.25 7.31
CA LEU A 371 22.14 -0.18 7.38
C LEU A 371 21.47 -1.57 7.22
N LEU A 372 22.08 -2.64 7.75
CA LEU A 372 21.50 -3.98 7.77
C LEU A 372 20.45 -4.06 8.89
N VAL A 373 19.26 -4.55 8.56
CA VAL A 373 18.15 -4.74 9.50
C VAL A 373 17.67 -6.20 9.50
N SER A 374 17.26 -6.68 10.67
CA SER A 374 16.66 -8.01 10.80
C SER A 374 15.21 -7.95 10.32
N LEU A 375 14.81 -8.88 9.46
CA LEU A 375 13.41 -9.11 9.11
C LEU A 375 12.80 -10.26 9.93
N GLY A 376 13.63 -11.22 10.36
CA GLY A 376 13.21 -12.38 11.14
C GLY A 376 13.50 -13.71 10.47
N LYS A 377 12.62 -14.70 10.62
CA LYS A 377 12.78 -16.03 10.05
C LYS A 377 11.70 -16.38 9.04
N GLY A 378 12.13 -16.96 7.91
CA GLY A 378 11.23 -17.46 6.88
C GLY A 378 10.55 -18.77 7.26
N VAL A 379 9.75 -19.30 6.34
CA VAL A 379 8.99 -20.56 6.50
C VAL A 379 9.91 -21.81 6.63
N SER A 380 11.17 -21.72 6.22
CA SER A 380 12.17 -22.77 6.40
C SER A 380 12.99 -22.61 7.70
N GLY A 381 12.68 -21.61 8.53
CA GLY A 381 13.44 -21.29 9.73
C GLY A 381 14.74 -20.51 9.51
N LYS A 382 15.11 -20.22 8.27
CA LYS A 382 16.30 -19.40 7.93
C LYS A 382 16.09 -17.93 8.31
N SER A 383 17.15 -17.29 8.80
CA SER A 383 17.15 -15.86 9.11
C SER A 383 17.15 -15.01 7.84
N HIS A 384 16.33 -13.96 7.81
CA HIS A 384 16.23 -12.99 6.73
C HIS A 384 16.66 -11.61 7.22
N TYR A 385 17.53 -10.98 6.46
CA TYR A 385 18.03 -9.63 6.69
C TYR A 385 17.86 -8.79 5.43
N ALA A 386 17.64 -7.50 5.61
CA ALA A 386 17.57 -6.56 4.51
C ALA A 386 18.53 -5.39 4.74
N ASN A 387 19.06 -4.81 3.68
CA ASN A 387 19.93 -3.64 3.77
C ASN A 387 19.18 -2.40 3.29
N LEU A 388 18.93 -1.45 4.20
CA LEU A 388 18.19 -0.21 3.88
C LEU A 388 18.89 0.62 2.79
N GLY A 389 20.22 0.61 2.69
CA GLY A 389 20.95 1.26 1.60
C GLY A 389 20.68 0.66 0.21
N LYS A 390 20.27 -0.64 0.13
CA LYS A 390 19.84 -1.28 -1.13
C LYS A 390 18.32 -1.22 -1.34
N MET A 391 17.55 -1.19 -0.26
CA MET A 391 16.11 -0.95 -0.26
C MET A 391 15.82 0.45 0.32
N PRO A 392 16.08 1.52 -0.42
CA PRO A 392 16.25 2.86 0.14
C PRO A 392 15.06 3.36 0.93
N HIS A 393 13.87 2.90 0.59
CA HIS A 393 12.62 3.31 1.22
C HIS A 393 11.74 2.09 1.41
N ALA A 394 11.04 2.02 2.54
CA ALA A 394 10.15 0.90 2.86
C ALA A 394 8.78 1.40 3.31
N LEU A 395 7.74 0.73 2.82
CA LEU A 395 6.36 0.90 3.25
C LEU A 395 5.96 -0.30 4.10
N ILE A 396 5.51 -0.04 5.33
CA ILE A 396 5.09 -1.05 6.30
C ILE A 396 3.61 -0.83 6.60
N ALA A 397 2.76 -1.80 6.26
CA ALA A 397 1.33 -1.64 6.49
C ALA A 397 0.69 -2.90 7.07
N GLY A 398 -0.34 -2.71 7.91
CA GLY A 398 -1.08 -3.80 8.52
C GLY A 398 -2.12 -3.32 9.51
N ALA A 399 -3.13 -4.15 9.77
CA ALA A 399 -4.21 -3.83 10.72
C ALA A 399 -3.68 -3.71 12.16
N THR A 400 -4.45 -3.08 13.03
CA THR A 400 -4.16 -3.01 14.47
C THR A 400 -3.97 -4.42 15.06
N GLY A 401 -2.94 -4.61 15.88
CA GLY A 401 -2.58 -5.92 16.45
C GLY A 401 -1.90 -6.89 15.48
N SER A 402 -1.57 -6.46 14.25
CA SER A 402 -0.83 -7.29 13.28
C SER A 402 0.66 -7.46 13.62
N GLY A 403 1.23 -6.57 14.45
CA GLY A 403 2.63 -6.51 14.82
C GLY A 403 3.43 -5.39 14.13
N LYS A 404 2.74 -4.35 13.58
CA LYS A 404 3.35 -3.21 12.90
C LYS A 404 4.38 -2.48 13.77
N SER A 405 4.01 -2.07 14.98
CA SER A 405 4.88 -1.37 15.91
C SER A 405 6.12 -2.19 16.27
N VAL A 406 5.93 -3.48 16.58
CA VAL A 406 7.06 -4.41 16.84
C VAL A 406 8.00 -4.50 15.64
N THR A 407 7.46 -4.52 14.41
CA THR A 407 8.29 -4.54 13.19
C THR A 407 9.09 -3.25 13.03
N VAL A 408 8.50 -2.10 13.33
CA VAL A 408 9.20 -0.80 13.28
C VAL A 408 10.28 -0.73 14.35
N HIS A 409 9.98 -1.12 15.61
CA HIS A 409 10.96 -1.21 16.69
C HIS A 409 12.12 -2.15 16.34
N ASN A 410 11.84 -3.32 15.77
CA ASN A 410 12.86 -4.25 15.31
C ASN A 410 13.84 -3.61 14.30
N ILE A 411 13.32 -2.81 13.35
CA ILE A 411 14.16 -2.09 12.37
C ILE A 411 15.00 -1.04 13.07
N ILE A 412 14.41 -0.21 13.95
CA ILE A 412 15.12 0.84 14.69
C ILE A 412 16.24 0.25 15.54
N LEU A 413 15.92 -0.78 16.33
CA LEU A 413 16.91 -1.43 17.17
C LEU A 413 18.02 -2.08 16.35
N SER A 414 17.70 -2.74 15.23
CA SER A 414 18.71 -3.30 14.33
C SER A 414 19.72 -2.24 13.86
N LEU A 415 19.25 -1.03 13.58
CA LEU A 415 20.08 0.09 13.16
C LEU A 415 20.91 0.65 14.32
N LEU A 416 20.31 0.81 15.51
CA LEU A 416 20.99 1.29 16.72
C LEU A 416 22.11 0.33 17.19
N TYR A 417 21.93 -0.97 17.05
CA TYR A 417 22.98 -1.95 17.39
C TYR A 417 24.21 -1.92 16.46
N ARG A 418 24.12 -1.22 15.34
CA ARG A 418 25.19 -1.15 14.33
C ARG A 418 25.85 0.21 14.22
N ASN A 419 25.12 1.27 14.53
CA ASN A 419 25.57 2.63 14.19
C ASN A 419 25.45 3.56 15.40
N GLY A 420 26.47 4.37 15.61
CA GLY A 420 26.44 5.49 16.53
C GLY A 420 25.80 6.74 15.92
N PRO A 421 25.59 7.78 16.72
CA PRO A 421 24.96 9.03 16.27
C PRO A 421 25.74 9.79 15.19
N ASP A 422 27.04 9.59 15.10
CA ASP A 422 27.91 10.16 14.05
C ASP A 422 27.74 9.48 12.68
N MET A 423 27.17 8.28 12.65
CA MET A 423 26.93 7.53 11.41
C MET A 423 25.46 7.43 11.05
N LEU A 424 24.55 7.62 12.02
CA LEU A 424 23.11 7.45 11.83
C LEU A 424 22.34 8.48 12.62
N ARG A 425 21.42 9.14 11.96
CA ARG A 425 20.48 10.09 12.55
C ARG A 425 19.04 9.72 12.20
N PHE A 426 18.12 10.10 13.08
CA PHE A 426 16.69 9.85 12.88
C PHE A 426 15.88 11.14 12.89
N ILE A 427 14.86 11.18 12.03
CA ILE A 427 13.70 12.06 12.16
C ILE A 427 12.50 11.15 12.40
N MET A 428 11.90 11.25 13.58
CA MET A 428 10.78 10.39 13.98
C MET A 428 9.48 11.17 14.08
N VAL A 429 8.44 10.69 13.41
CA VAL A 429 7.10 11.29 13.36
C VAL A 429 6.09 10.32 13.95
N ASP A 430 5.45 10.71 15.05
CA ASP A 430 4.43 9.92 15.77
C ASP A 430 3.23 10.81 16.14
N PRO A 431 2.24 10.97 15.26
CA PRO A 431 1.06 11.78 15.52
C PRO A 431 0.24 11.28 16.73
N LYS A 432 0.32 9.99 17.03
CA LYS A 432 -0.43 9.35 18.11
C LYS A 432 0.25 9.45 19.47
N ARG A 433 1.53 9.81 19.53
CA ARG A 433 2.35 9.94 20.75
C ARG A 433 2.49 8.63 21.54
N VAL A 434 2.51 7.49 20.89
CA VAL A 434 2.53 6.18 21.54
C VAL A 434 3.87 5.47 21.33
N GLU A 435 4.22 5.19 20.09
CA GLU A 435 5.28 4.25 19.73
C GLU A 435 6.69 4.88 19.78
N MET A 436 6.86 6.06 19.17
CA MET A 436 8.18 6.71 19.02
C MET A 436 8.59 7.50 20.27
N THR A 437 7.66 7.73 21.19
CA THR A 437 7.93 8.40 22.47
C THR A 437 9.00 7.71 23.31
N LEU A 438 9.18 6.40 23.13
CA LEU A 438 10.21 5.62 23.80
C LEU A 438 11.64 6.11 23.47
N TYR A 439 11.83 6.65 22.27
CA TYR A 439 13.14 7.06 21.75
C TYR A 439 13.51 8.55 22.00
N LYS A 440 12.70 9.33 22.73
CA LYS A 440 12.84 10.79 22.88
C LYS A 440 14.21 11.30 23.32
N LYS A 441 15.05 10.46 23.88
CA LYS A 441 16.31 10.89 24.52
C LYS A 441 17.55 10.22 23.93
N ILE A 442 17.43 9.59 22.74
CA ILE A 442 18.61 9.03 22.10
C ILE A 442 19.39 10.11 21.33
N PRO A 443 20.74 10.08 21.35
CA PRO A 443 21.55 11.07 20.66
C PRO A 443 21.47 10.99 19.13
N HIS A 444 20.79 10.01 18.60
CA HIS A 444 20.58 9.83 17.16
C HIS A 444 19.45 10.71 16.59
N LEU A 445 18.66 11.39 17.42
CA LEU A 445 17.59 12.24 16.94
C LEU A 445 18.14 13.56 16.41
N LEU A 446 17.64 14.01 15.24
CA LEU A 446 17.90 15.34 14.68
C LEU A 446 16.88 16.38 15.18
N THR A 447 15.71 15.91 15.61
CA THR A 447 14.63 16.73 16.20
C THR A 447 13.99 15.95 17.33
N PRO A 448 13.33 16.60 18.30
CA PRO A 448 12.39 15.94 19.16
C PRO A 448 11.37 15.15 18.34
N VAL A 449 10.83 14.03 18.88
CA VAL A 449 9.80 13.24 18.17
C VAL A 449 8.63 14.15 17.78
N ILE A 450 8.38 14.26 16.49
CA ILE A 450 7.39 15.15 15.90
C ILE A 450 6.00 14.54 16.05
N THR A 451 5.09 15.29 16.67
CA THR A 451 3.71 14.85 16.90
C THR A 451 2.67 15.67 16.13
N ASP A 452 3.08 16.79 15.58
CA ASP A 452 2.23 17.68 14.79
C ASP A 452 2.37 17.39 13.30
N PRO A 453 1.26 17.18 12.56
CA PRO A 453 1.29 16.91 11.11
C PRO A 453 1.97 18.02 10.30
N LYS A 454 1.83 19.29 10.69
CA LYS A 454 2.45 20.44 10.03
C LYS A 454 3.96 20.40 10.18
N LYS A 455 4.46 20.20 11.42
CA LYS A 455 5.90 20.04 11.69
C LYS A 455 6.47 18.82 10.96
N ALA A 456 5.68 17.76 10.76
CA ALA A 456 6.09 16.60 9.99
C ALA A 456 6.35 16.95 8.50
N VAL A 457 5.47 17.75 7.88
CA VAL A 457 5.67 18.23 6.51
C VAL A 457 6.90 19.14 6.43
N LEU A 458 7.11 20.04 7.40
CA LEU A 458 8.30 20.91 7.46
C LEU A 458 9.60 20.11 7.59
N ALA A 459 9.60 19.05 8.41
CA ALA A 459 10.76 18.16 8.54
C ALA A 459 11.08 17.41 7.24
N LEU A 460 10.06 16.99 6.47
CA LEU A 460 10.28 16.38 5.16
C LEU A 460 10.82 17.39 4.14
N LYS A 461 10.33 18.65 4.15
CA LYS A 461 10.89 19.71 3.32
C LYS A 461 12.35 19.99 3.69
N TRP A 462 12.66 20.03 4.97
CA TRP A 462 14.06 20.13 5.42
C TRP A 462 14.90 18.97 4.89
N ALA A 463 14.38 17.72 4.94
CA ALA A 463 15.09 16.56 4.42
C ALA A 463 15.31 16.65 2.89
N VAL A 464 14.41 17.30 2.14
CA VAL A 464 14.61 17.59 0.70
C VAL A 464 15.74 18.60 0.51
N LYS A 465 15.75 19.71 1.26
CA LYS A 465 16.86 20.70 1.21
C LYS A 465 18.21 20.07 1.61
N GLU A 466 18.23 19.25 2.65
CA GLU A 466 19.42 18.51 3.06
C GLU A 466 19.90 17.53 2.00
N MET A 467 18.98 16.87 1.31
CA MET A 467 19.30 16.02 0.17
C MET A 467 20.01 16.81 -0.93
N GLU A 468 19.52 17.98 -1.29
CA GLU A 468 20.09 18.87 -2.31
C GLU A 468 21.46 19.37 -1.88
N ARG A 469 21.60 19.86 -0.64
CA ARG A 469 22.89 20.24 -0.06
C ARG A 469 23.93 19.10 -0.13
N ARG A 470 23.52 17.87 0.18
CA ARG A 470 24.41 16.70 0.10
C ARG A 470 24.83 16.37 -1.33
N TYR A 471 23.96 16.57 -2.31
CA TYR A 471 24.33 16.44 -3.72
C TYR A 471 25.42 17.43 -4.10
N ASP A 472 25.36 18.69 -3.66
CA ASP A 472 26.40 19.70 -3.88
C ASP A 472 27.73 19.29 -3.27
N VAL A 473 27.72 18.73 -2.04
CA VAL A 473 28.92 18.20 -1.40
C VAL A 473 29.52 17.03 -2.18
N LEU A 474 28.70 16.07 -2.64
CA LEU A 474 29.16 14.94 -3.44
C LEU A 474 29.73 15.40 -4.78
N GLN A 475 29.09 16.38 -5.43
CA GLN A 475 29.55 16.97 -6.69
C GLN A 475 30.90 17.67 -6.53
N LYS A 476 31.06 18.53 -5.50
CA LYS A 476 32.31 19.22 -5.17
C LYS A 476 33.47 18.24 -4.97
N ASN A 477 33.19 17.08 -4.36
CA ASN A 477 34.18 16.04 -4.10
C ASN A 477 34.30 15.01 -5.22
N THR A 478 33.57 15.16 -6.32
CA THR A 478 33.60 14.26 -7.49
C THR A 478 33.33 12.79 -7.13
N VAL A 479 32.39 12.55 -6.21
CA VAL A 479 31.95 11.22 -5.76
C VAL A 479 30.49 10.99 -6.12
N ARG A 480 30.11 9.74 -6.40
CA ARG A 480 28.77 9.42 -6.92
C ARG A 480 27.73 9.17 -5.82
N ASP A 481 28.15 8.75 -4.64
CA ASP A 481 27.26 8.36 -3.53
C ASP A 481 27.96 8.49 -2.18
N ILE A 482 27.15 8.47 -1.12
CA ILE A 482 27.60 8.62 0.27
C ILE A 482 28.58 7.51 0.70
N ASP A 483 28.40 6.28 0.23
CA ASP A 483 29.31 5.17 0.55
C ASP A 483 30.71 5.41 -0.03
N SER A 484 30.77 5.96 -1.25
CA SER A 484 32.02 6.38 -1.89
C SER A 484 32.65 7.57 -1.16
N TYR A 485 31.84 8.57 -0.77
CA TYR A 485 32.29 9.71 0.01
C TYR A 485 32.92 9.28 1.33
N HIS A 486 32.24 8.42 2.10
CA HIS A 486 32.77 7.89 3.36
C HIS A 486 34.11 7.14 3.16
N LYS A 487 34.24 6.32 2.11
CA LYS A 487 35.43 5.51 1.87
C LYS A 487 36.62 6.33 1.35
N THR A 488 36.39 7.28 0.44
CA THR A 488 37.46 7.96 -0.28
C THR A 488 37.85 9.30 0.33
N ILE A 489 36.91 9.98 0.99
CA ILE A 489 37.14 11.34 1.54
C ILE A 489 37.22 11.28 3.08
N VAL A 490 36.15 10.77 3.73
CA VAL A 490 36.04 10.84 5.19
C VAL A 490 36.98 9.87 5.88
N ALA A 491 36.96 8.58 5.52
CA ALA A 491 37.77 7.57 6.19
C ALA A 491 39.30 7.90 6.16
N PRO A 492 39.90 8.33 5.05
CA PRO A 492 41.32 8.71 5.05
C PRO A 492 41.63 9.92 5.91
N ALA A 493 40.71 10.93 5.94
CA ALA A 493 40.90 12.16 6.72
C ALA A 493 40.92 11.91 8.23
N TYR A 494 40.08 10.99 8.71
CA TYR A 494 39.93 10.68 10.15
C TYR A 494 40.83 9.54 10.64
N LYS A 495 41.45 8.74 9.76
CA LYS A 495 42.13 7.47 10.08
C LYS A 495 43.26 7.56 11.11
N LYS A 496 43.90 8.71 11.25
CA LYS A 496 45.09 8.91 12.11
C LYS A 496 44.88 9.91 13.22
N LEU A 497 43.70 10.45 13.40
CA LEU A 497 43.44 11.53 14.36
C LEU A 497 42.93 10.96 15.68
N THR A 498 43.44 11.53 16.80
CA THR A 498 42.86 11.29 18.12
C THR A 498 41.58 12.13 18.30
N PRO A 499 40.68 11.78 19.25
CA PRO A 499 39.48 12.57 19.52
C PRO A 499 39.77 14.06 19.74
N GLU A 500 40.83 14.40 20.49
CA GLU A 500 41.27 15.76 20.76
C GLU A 500 41.70 16.51 19.47
N GLN A 501 42.41 15.82 18.56
CA GLN A 501 42.81 16.38 17.27
C GLN A 501 41.62 16.55 16.29
N ILE A 502 40.54 15.81 16.48
CA ILE A 502 39.31 15.97 15.70
C ILE A 502 38.57 17.22 16.13
N GLU A 503 38.51 17.49 17.45
CA GLU A 503 37.92 18.70 17.99
C GLU A 503 38.71 19.95 17.59
N ASP A 504 40.04 19.92 17.70
CA ASP A 504 40.93 21.04 17.31
C ASP A 504 40.84 21.39 15.81
N ARG A 505 40.53 20.44 14.95
CA ARG A 505 40.47 20.58 13.49
C ARG A 505 39.02 20.49 12.91
N ALA A 506 38.02 20.67 13.75
CA ALA A 506 36.62 20.48 13.33
C ALA A 506 36.21 21.27 12.09
N GLY A 507 36.80 22.49 11.87
CA GLY A 507 36.55 23.30 10.69
C GLY A 507 37.35 22.95 9.42
N GLU A 508 38.40 22.11 9.54
CA GLU A 508 39.28 21.72 8.42
C GLU A 508 38.94 20.31 7.88
N LEU A 509 38.28 19.51 8.67
CA LEU A 509 37.95 18.11 8.32
C LEU A 509 36.69 18.05 7.43
N PRO A 510 36.65 17.10 6.50
CA PRO A 510 35.43 16.88 5.72
C PRO A 510 34.25 16.47 6.63
N GLU A 511 33.08 17.00 6.32
CA GLU A 511 31.85 16.67 7.03
C GLU A 511 31.58 15.17 6.98
N ARG A 512 31.18 14.54 8.10
CA ARG A 512 30.95 13.09 8.17
C ARG A 512 29.71 12.64 7.42
N MET A 513 28.70 13.48 7.22
CA MET A 513 27.43 13.18 6.56
C MET A 513 26.79 11.85 7.05
N PRO A 514 26.19 11.80 8.26
CA PRO A 514 25.55 10.58 8.73
C PRO A 514 24.38 10.17 7.84
N TYR A 515 24.07 8.86 7.78
CA TYR A 515 22.81 8.40 7.20
C TYR A 515 21.65 8.99 7.97
N ILE A 516 20.59 9.40 7.26
CA ILE A 516 19.36 9.91 7.87
C ILE A 516 18.22 8.94 7.57
N VAL A 517 17.53 8.49 8.61
CA VAL A 517 16.33 7.66 8.46
C VAL A 517 15.12 8.41 8.99
N VAL A 518 14.21 8.77 8.09
CA VAL A 518 12.95 9.41 8.42
C VAL A 518 11.90 8.32 8.64
N ILE A 519 11.31 8.29 9.83
CA ILE A 519 10.33 7.28 10.25
C ILE A 519 8.99 7.95 10.50
N ILE A 520 7.95 7.50 9.80
CA ILE A 520 6.58 7.96 9.99
C ILE A 520 5.76 6.77 10.49
N ASP A 521 5.27 6.80 11.74
CA ASP A 521 4.52 5.71 12.33
C ASP A 521 3.11 5.56 11.73
N GLU A 522 2.41 6.66 11.48
CA GLU A 522 1.06 6.62 10.90
C GLU A 522 0.90 7.65 9.78
N LEU A 523 1.16 7.19 8.56
CA LEU A 523 1.07 8.02 7.36
C LEU A 523 -0.34 8.58 7.13
N SER A 524 -1.39 7.81 7.48
CA SER A 524 -2.78 8.20 7.24
C SER A 524 -3.18 9.49 7.96
N ASP A 525 -2.63 9.74 9.15
CA ASP A 525 -3.03 10.88 9.96
C ASP A 525 -2.48 12.19 9.36
N ILE A 526 -1.27 12.14 8.79
CA ILE A 526 -0.66 13.30 8.09
C ILE A 526 -1.28 13.48 6.70
N MET A 527 -1.49 12.37 5.95
CA MET A 527 -2.17 12.40 4.64
C MET A 527 -3.59 12.96 4.69
N SER A 528 -4.25 12.86 5.84
CA SER A 528 -5.58 13.44 6.02
C SER A 528 -5.55 14.96 6.16
N ALA A 529 -4.46 15.52 6.69
CA ALA A 529 -4.29 16.95 6.94
C ALA A 529 -3.61 17.67 5.75
N TYR A 530 -2.54 17.11 5.22
CA TYR A 530 -1.68 17.71 4.20
C TYR A 530 -1.33 16.72 3.07
N PRO A 531 -2.31 16.26 2.29
CA PRO A 531 -2.10 15.16 1.33
C PRO A 531 -1.12 15.54 0.20
N ARG A 532 -1.21 16.75 -0.36
CA ARG A 532 -0.41 17.17 -1.51
C ARG A 532 1.05 17.40 -1.15
N GLU A 533 1.29 18.17 -0.10
CA GLU A 533 2.62 18.56 0.38
C GLU A 533 3.40 17.34 0.89
N LEU A 534 2.70 16.45 1.60
CA LEU A 534 3.28 15.21 2.10
C LEU A 534 3.67 14.27 0.97
N GLU A 535 2.74 14.03 0.02
CA GLU A 535 2.98 13.15 -1.13
C GLU A 535 4.14 13.69 -1.99
N ALA A 536 4.16 15.00 -2.30
CA ALA A 536 5.21 15.61 -3.08
C ALA A 536 6.60 15.45 -2.43
N SER A 537 6.71 15.73 -1.12
CA SER A 537 7.96 15.58 -0.36
C SER A 537 8.43 14.11 -0.31
N ILE A 538 7.53 13.16 -0.05
CA ILE A 538 7.84 11.73 -0.05
C ILE A 538 8.32 11.27 -1.43
N VAL A 539 7.64 11.67 -2.50
CA VAL A 539 8.01 11.30 -3.88
C VAL A 539 9.37 11.87 -4.24
N ARG A 540 9.62 13.16 -3.95
CA ARG A 540 10.91 13.81 -4.22
C ARG A 540 12.07 13.10 -3.52
N LEU A 541 11.94 12.84 -2.22
CA LEU A 541 12.91 12.07 -1.45
C LEU A 541 13.08 10.65 -2.01
N ALA A 542 11.98 9.94 -2.28
CA ALA A 542 12.05 8.56 -2.73
C ALA A 542 12.72 8.40 -4.11
N GLN A 543 12.66 9.42 -4.95
CA GLN A 543 13.31 9.42 -6.27
C GLN A 543 14.82 9.64 -6.19
N MET A 544 15.29 10.49 -5.29
CA MET A 544 16.65 11.01 -5.37
C MET A 544 17.50 10.72 -4.12
N SER A 545 16.93 10.58 -2.94
CA SER A 545 17.71 10.63 -1.69
C SER A 545 18.58 9.39 -1.39
N ARG A 546 18.44 8.32 -2.16
CA ARG A 546 19.22 7.08 -2.00
C ARG A 546 20.71 7.31 -2.05
N ALA A 547 21.19 8.09 -3.03
CA ALA A 547 22.62 8.31 -3.24
C ALA A 547 23.26 9.14 -2.12
N VAL A 548 22.47 9.99 -1.46
CA VAL A 548 22.92 10.87 -0.38
C VAL A 548 22.66 10.31 1.02
N GLY A 549 22.17 9.06 1.11
CA GLY A 549 21.98 8.33 2.36
C GLY A 549 20.81 8.80 3.22
N ILE A 550 19.73 9.31 2.61
CA ILE A 550 18.47 9.65 3.29
C ILE A 550 17.42 8.60 2.92
N HIS A 551 16.82 8.00 3.93
CA HIS A 551 15.93 6.84 3.77
C HIS A 551 14.59 7.08 4.45
N LEU A 552 13.49 6.55 3.86
CA LEU A 552 12.14 6.67 4.38
C LEU A 552 11.63 5.32 4.88
N LEU A 553 11.11 5.28 6.10
CA LEU A 553 10.32 4.18 6.66
C LEU A 553 8.90 4.70 6.90
N LEU A 554 8.01 4.42 5.97
CA LEU A 554 6.62 4.86 6.00
C LEU A 554 5.76 3.74 6.57
N SER A 555 5.00 4.00 7.62
CA SER A 555 4.10 2.99 8.13
C SER A 555 2.66 3.49 8.28
N THR A 556 1.68 2.56 8.18
CA THR A 556 0.26 2.88 8.33
C THR A 556 -0.57 1.67 8.77
N GLN A 557 -1.56 1.92 9.60
CA GLN A 557 -2.59 0.94 9.96
C GLN A 557 -3.81 0.97 9.02
N ARG A 558 -3.89 1.99 8.14
CA ARG A 558 -4.99 2.21 7.19
C ARG A 558 -4.52 2.11 5.74
N PRO A 559 -4.38 0.88 5.21
CA PRO A 559 -3.84 0.66 3.86
C PRO A 559 -4.87 0.96 2.77
N SER A 560 -5.36 2.20 2.69
CA SER A 560 -6.27 2.66 1.64
C SER A 560 -5.52 3.30 0.47
N VAL A 561 -6.14 3.37 -0.70
CA VAL A 561 -5.55 3.99 -1.90
C VAL A 561 -5.30 5.49 -1.76
N ASN A 562 -6.01 6.16 -0.85
CA ASN A 562 -5.82 7.57 -0.54
C ASN A 562 -4.60 7.82 0.35
N VAL A 563 -4.11 6.80 1.06
CA VAL A 563 -2.93 6.85 1.91
C VAL A 563 -1.72 6.27 1.19
N ILE A 564 -1.88 5.13 0.55
CA ILE A 564 -0.85 4.45 -0.25
C ILE A 564 -1.18 4.71 -1.72
N THR A 565 -0.81 5.90 -2.18
CA THR A 565 -1.12 6.34 -3.54
C THR A 565 -0.28 5.61 -4.59
N GLY A 566 -0.68 5.73 -5.86
CA GLY A 566 0.08 5.17 -6.98
C GLY A 566 1.48 5.76 -7.08
N LEU A 567 1.64 7.07 -6.78
CA LEU A 567 2.93 7.77 -6.81
C LEU A 567 3.87 7.28 -5.71
N ILE A 568 3.38 7.12 -4.48
CA ILE A 568 4.17 6.55 -3.37
C ILE A 568 4.61 5.11 -3.73
N LYS A 569 3.69 4.27 -4.23
CA LYS A 569 4.01 2.88 -4.61
C LYS A 569 5.03 2.77 -5.73
N ALA A 570 5.01 3.68 -6.70
CA ALA A 570 5.96 3.69 -7.81
C ALA A 570 7.40 4.01 -7.35
N ASN A 571 7.55 4.83 -6.30
CA ASN A 571 8.83 5.32 -5.82
C ASN A 571 9.34 4.59 -4.56
N VAL A 572 8.47 3.89 -3.81
CA VAL A 572 8.83 3.05 -2.66
C VAL A 572 8.68 1.57 -3.03
N PRO A 573 9.74 0.95 -3.56
CA PRO A 573 9.66 -0.41 -4.09
C PRO A 573 9.61 -1.49 -3.00
N THR A 574 10.17 -1.24 -1.81
CA THR A 574 10.16 -2.20 -0.71
C THR A 574 8.87 -2.08 0.08
N ARG A 575 8.20 -3.21 0.25
CA ARG A 575 6.90 -3.26 0.92
C ARG A 575 6.83 -4.41 1.88
N ILE A 576 6.35 -4.12 3.07
CA ILE A 576 6.11 -5.07 4.15
C ILE A 576 4.63 -5.02 4.48
N ALA A 577 3.91 -6.11 4.18
CA ALA A 577 2.52 -6.25 4.56
C ALA A 577 2.39 -7.22 5.72
N LEU A 578 1.96 -6.73 6.86
CA LEU A 578 1.49 -7.56 7.96
C LEU A 578 0.03 -7.95 7.70
N LYS A 579 -0.57 -8.69 8.65
CA LYS A 579 -1.97 -9.12 8.51
C LYS A 579 -2.89 -7.92 8.27
N VAL A 580 -3.74 -8.04 7.26
CA VAL A 580 -4.81 -7.08 6.93
C VAL A 580 -6.18 -7.75 6.97
N ALA A 581 -7.24 -6.92 6.96
CA ALA A 581 -8.60 -7.42 7.05
C ALA A 581 -9.12 -7.98 5.73
N SER A 582 -8.72 -7.40 4.60
CA SER A 582 -9.26 -7.74 3.28
C SER A 582 -8.19 -8.00 2.23
N GLN A 583 -8.59 -8.73 1.18
CA GLN A 583 -7.77 -8.94 -0.02
C GLN A 583 -7.50 -7.62 -0.77
N ILE A 584 -8.41 -6.65 -0.66
CA ILE A 584 -8.24 -5.33 -1.29
C ILE A 584 -7.08 -4.61 -0.62
N ASP A 585 -7.00 -4.63 0.71
CA ASP A 585 -5.90 -4.03 1.47
C ASP A 585 -4.55 -4.68 1.11
N SER A 586 -4.52 -6.02 0.98
CA SER A 586 -3.31 -6.73 0.53
C SER A 586 -2.84 -6.24 -0.84
N ARG A 587 -3.76 -6.08 -1.80
CA ARG A 587 -3.44 -5.55 -3.13
C ARG A 587 -3.04 -4.09 -3.11
N THR A 588 -3.61 -3.30 -2.23
CA THR A 588 -3.20 -1.90 -2.06
C THR A 588 -1.75 -1.79 -1.64
N ILE A 589 -1.26 -2.69 -0.76
CA ILE A 589 0.12 -2.68 -0.27
C ILE A 589 1.06 -3.36 -1.27
N LEU A 590 0.79 -4.63 -1.65
CA LEU A 590 1.72 -5.53 -2.34
C LEU A 590 1.48 -5.65 -3.85
N ASP A 591 0.39 -5.08 -4.39
CA ASP A 591 -0.16 -5.36 -5.73
C ASP A 591 -0.58 -6.83 -5.93
N SER A 592 -0.57 -7.63 -4.85
CA SER A 592 -0.93 -9.04 -4.83
C SER A 592 -1.76 -9.38 -3.59
N GLN A 593 -2.46 -10.51 -3.63
CA GLN A 593 -3.20 -11.05 -2.49
C GLN A 593 -2.27 -11.86 -1.58
N GLY A 594 -2.69 -12.09 -0.33
CA GLY A 594 -2.00 -13.00 0.58
C GLY A 594 -1.81 -12.46 2.00
N ALA A 595 -1.73 -11.13 2.19
CA ALA A 595 -1.57 -10.55 3.53
C ALA A 595 -2.83 -10.74 4.41
N GLU A 596 -4.01 -10.91 3.82
CA GLU A 596 -5.25 -11.26 4.53
C GLU A 596 -5.22 -12.69 5.12
N LYS A 597 -4.32 -13.54 4.64
CA LYS A 597 -4.15 -14.94 5.10
C LYS A 597 -3.12 -15.08 6.22
N LEU A 598 -2.41 -14.01 6.55
CA LEU A 598 -1.40 -14.01 7.61
C LEU A 598 -2.02 -14.23 9.00
N LEU A 599 -1.21 -14.74 9.91
CA LEU A 599 -1.65 -15.11 11.26
C LEU A 599 -1.69 -13.91 12.23
N GLY A 600 -1.03 -12.78 11.88
CA GLY A 600 -0.81 -11.64 12.78
C GLY A 600 0.38 -11.85 13.70
N GLN A 601 0.59 -10.93 14.67
CA GLN A 601 1.70 -10.98 15.62
C GLN A 601 3.09 -11.03 14.94
N GLY A 602 3.30 -10.16 13.95
CA GLY A 602 4.57 -10.07 13.24
C GLY A 602 4.74 -11.04 12.06
N ASP A 603 3.71 -11.85 11.74
CA ASP A 603 3.68 -12.64 10.50
C ASP A 603 3.44 -11.69 9.33
N MET A 604 4.37 -11.63 8.39
CA MET A 604 4.39 -10.62 7.32
C MET A 604 4.80 -11.21 5.97
N LEU A 605 4.42 -10.49 4.92
CA LEU A 605 4.91 -10.68 3.55
C LEU A 605 5.87 -9.54 3.21
N TYR A 606 7.11 -9.88 2.94
CA TYR A 606 8.17 -8.96 2.52
C TYR A 606 8.36 -9.02 1.00
N LYS A 607 8.32 -7.87 0.35
CA LYS A 607 8.64 -7.69 -1.07
C LYS A 607 9.73 -6.63 -1.18
N GLY A 608 10.97 -7.07 -1.37
CA GLY A 608 12.12 -6.20 -1.63
C GLY A 608 12.47 -6.13 -3.12
N PRO A 609 13.40 -5.26 -3.50
CA PRO A 609 13.84 -5.13 -4.90
C PRO A 609 14.50 -6.40 -5.44
N GLU A 610 14.98 -7.28 -4.57
CA GLU A 610 15.57 -8.57 -4.90
C GLU A 610 14.55 -9.69 -5.13
N HIS A 611 13.26 -9.45 -4.78
CA HIS A 611 12.21 -10.45 -4.84
C HIS A 611 11.09 -10.02 -5.82
N ASN A 612 10.83 -10.84 -6.84
CA ASN A 612 9.71 -10.63 -7.74
C ASN A 612 8.36 -10.88 -7.04
N GLU A 613 8.31 -11.90 -6.17
CA GLU A 613 7.14 -12.29 -5.39
C GLU A 613 7.38 -12.05 -3.88
N PRO A 614 6.33 -11.75 -3.12
CA PRO A 614 6.46 -11.54 -1.68
C PRO A 614 6.88 -12.82 -0.95
N VAL A 615 7.86 -12.71 -0.06
CA VAL A 615 8.36 -13.80 0.79
C VAL A 615 7.71 -13.69 2.17
N ARG A 616 7.24 -14.83 2.73
CA ARG A 616 6.68 -14.87 4.09
C ARG A 616 7.78 -14.95 5.12
N VAL A 617 7.74 -14.03 6.08
CA VAL A 617 8.73 -13.93 7.17
C VAL A 617 7.98 -13.68 8.48
N GLN A 618 8.43 -14.31 9.56
CA GLN A 618 7.98 -14.01 10.92
C GLN A 618 8.95 -13.02 11.55
N CYS A 619 8.47 -11.81 11.85
CA CYS A 619 9.23 -10.77 12.54
C CYS A 619 9.64 -11.21 13.95
N PRO A 620 10.84 -10.85 14.42
CA PRO A 620 11.24 -11.06 15.81
C PRO A 620 10.34 -10.25 16.75
N TYR A 621 10.08 -10.80 17.90
CA TYR A 621 9.40 -10.11 18.99
C TYR A 621 10.42 -9.30 19.80
N VAL A 622 10.03 -8.10 20.15
CA VAL A 622 10.69 -7.23 21.11
C VAL A 622 9.62 -6.58 21.99
N SER A 623 9.83 -6.57 23.29
CA SER A 623 8.91 -5.93 24.23
C SER A 623 9.24 -4.46 24.42
N GLU A 624 8.30 -3.69 24.97
CA GLU A 624 8.52 -2.27 25.31
C GLU A 624 9.61 -2.11 26.39
N GLU A 625 9.69 -3.06 27.33
CA GLU A 625 10.72 -3.08 28.38
C GLU A 625 12.12 -3.19 27.76
N GLU A 626 12.31 -4.14 26.82
CA GLU A 626 13.57 -4.31 26.09
C GLU A 626 13.96 -3.04 25.32
N VAL A 627 12.98 -2.38 24.66
CA VAL A 627 13.23 -1.10 23.98
C VAL A 627 13.69 -0.03 24.97
N LYS A 628 13.03 0.09 26.14
CA LYS A 628 13.39 1.08 27.18
C LYS A 628 14.80 0.80 27.74
N GLU A 629 15.14 -0.46 28.02
CA GLU A 629 16.47 -0.83 28.52
C GLU A 629 17.57 -0.47 27.52
N VAL A 630 17.36 -0.72 26.22
CA VAL A 630 18.30 -0.33 25.16
C VAL A 630 18.44 1.21 25.06
N VAL A 631 17.32 1.93 25.09
CA VAL A 631 17.31 3.40 25.04
C VAL A 631 18.01 4.00 26.26
N ASP A 632 17.73 3.48 27.45
CA ASP A 632 18.35 3.94 28.69
C ASP A 632 19.86 3.65 28.70
N PHE A 633 20.30 2.51 28.17
CA PHE A 633 21.73 2.22 27.98
C PHE A 633 22.39 3.26 27.08
N ILE A 634 21.80 3.55 25.91
CA ILE A 634 22.35 4.54 24.97
C ILE A 634 22.41 5.91 25.61
N LYS A 635 21.34 6.36 26.26
CA LYS A 635 21.24 7.63 26.94
C LYS A 635 22.28 7.81 28.06
N ASN A 636 22.50 6.77 28.85
CA ASN A 636 23.42 6.84 29.99
C ASN A 636 24.88 6.83 29.57
N ASN A 637 25.22 6.15 28.45
CA ASN A 637 26.59 6.08 27.96
C ASN A 637 26.96 7.27 27.04
N TYR A 638 25.99 7.97 26.48
CA TYR A 638 26.22 9.10 25.59
C TYR A 638 25.50 10.34 26.13
N ARG A 639 26.22 11.17 26.89
CA ARG A 639 25.76 12.52 27.25
C ARG A 639 25.92 13.43 26.02
N PHE A 640 24.84 13.68 25.34
CA PHE A 640 24.81 14.56 24.19
C PHE A 640 24.06 15.83 24.58
N GLU A 641 24.69 16.97 24.41
CA GLU A 641 24.00 18.27 24.33
C GLU A 641 23.44 18.30 22.90
N LEU A 642 22.13 18.49 22.77
CA LEU A 642 21.41 18.53 21.49
C LEU A 642 21.77 19.83 20.73
N GLU A 643 23.03 19.97 20.30
CA GLU A 643 23.47 21.13 19.51
C GLU A 643 22.95 21.12 18.05
N ASP A 644 22.45 19.98 17.57
CA ASP A 644 21.98 19.81 16.19
C ASP A 644 20.45 19.78 16.06
N GLU A 645 19.70 20.42 16.95
CA GLU A 645 18.26 20.54 16.78
C GLU A 645 17.93 21.33 15.51
N ILE A 646 17.30 20.65 14.56
CA ILE A 646 16.65 21.32 13.43
C ILE A 646 15.59 22.23 14.02
N ASN A 647 15.83 23.54 13.99
CA ASN A 647 14.87 24.53 14.47
C ASN A 647 13.71 24.58 13.46
N LEU A 648 12.64 23.84 13.74
CA LEU A 648 11.42 23.92 12.97
C LEU A 648 10.63 25.13 13.48
N PRO A 649 10.50 26.22 12.71
CA PRO A 649 9.85 27.43 13.18
C PRO A 649 8.42 27.17 13.63
N ASP A 650 8.07 27.74 14.79
CA ASP A 650 6.71 27.70 15.36
C ASP A 650 5.76 28.69 14.67
N GLU A 651 6.16 29.29 13.55
CA GLU A 651 5.39 30.32 12.87
C GLU A 651 3.97 29.83 12.54
N SER A 652 3.06 30.53 13.15
CA SER A 652 1.63 30.46 12.95
C SER A 652 1.28 30.61 11.47
N LEU A 653 0.90 29.51 10.83
CA LEU A 653 0.18 29.53 9.55
C LEU A 653 -1.33 29.76 9.85
N ASP A 654 -1.63 30.77 10.69
CA ASP A 654 -2.98 31.31 10.87
C ASP A 654 -3.20 32.44 9.86
N GLY A 655 -3.48 32.07 8.66
CA GLY A 655 -3.96 32.89 7.59
C GLY A 655 -4.59 31.97 6.56
N GLY A 656 -5.92 31.98 6.48
CA GLY A 656 -6.70 31.18 5.53
C GLY A 656 -6.33 31.44 4.06
N GLY A 657 -5.27 30.83 3.63
CA GLY A 657 -4.78 30.73 2.28
C GLY A 657 -3.91 29.48 2.24
N GLY A 658 -4.15 28.61 1.27
CA GLY A 658 -3.32 27.43 1.07
C GLY A 658 -1.86 27.83 1.17
N VAL A 659 -1.07 27.06 1.94
CA VAL A 659 0.36 27.22 2.00
C VAL A 659 0.90 27.04 0.60
N SER A 660 1.06 28.14 -0.11
CA SER A 660 1.91 28.19 -1.29
C SER A 660 3.28 27.77 -0.79
N LEU A 661 3.77 26.67 -1.32
CA LEU A 661 5.17 26.29 -1.22
C LEU A 661 5.93 27.38 -1.99
N GLY A 662 6.22 28.48 -1.33
CA GLY A 662 7.13 29.47 -1.86
C GLY A 662 8.47 28.79 -2.08
N ASP A 663 8.70 28.33 -3.27
CA ASP A 663 10.01 28.35 -3.85
C ASP A 663 10.34 29.85 -4.03
N ASP A 664 11.01 30.42 -3.02
CA ASP A 664 11.61 31.75 -3.14
C ASP A 664 12.77 31.75 -4.16
N GLU A 665 12.89 30.73 -5.01
CA GLU A 665 13.89 30.64 -6.10
C GLU A 665 13.34 30.08 -7.43
N ASP A 666 12.08 29.77 -7.55
CA ASP A 666 11.46 29.44 -8.85
C ASP A 666 10.42 30.50 -9.24
N GLU A 667 10.82 31.78 -9.28
CA GLU A 667 10.14 32.74 -10.14
C GLU A 667 10.16 32.16 -11.57
N ASP A 668 8.98 32.03 -12.17
CA ASP A 668 8.92 31.64 -13.59
C ASP A 668 9.87 32.55 -14.36
N PRO A 669 10.87 32.04 -15.09
CA PRO A 669 11.87 32.85 -15.77
C PRO A 669 11.28 33.99 -16.63
N LEU A 670 9.99 33.91 -16.93
CA LEU A 670 9.23 34.92 -17.66
C LEU A 670 8.41 35.85 -16.73
N PHE A 671 8.58 35.77 -15.41
CA PHE A 671 7.80 36.60 -14.49
C PHE A 671 8.11 38.07 -14.64
N GLU A 672 9.38 38.48 -14.67
CA GLU A 672 9.79 39.86 -14.86
C GLU A 672 9.42 40.38 -16.25
N ASP A 673 9.55 39.56 -17.29
CA ASP A 673 9.09 39.92 -18.64
C ASP A 673 7.57 40.12 -18.66
N ALA A 674 6.82 39.27 -17.97
CA ALA A 674 5.37 39.40 -17.87
C ALA A 674 4.95 40.63 -17.07
N ARG A 675 5.67 40.94 -15.97
CA ARG A 675 5.49 42.15 -15.15
C ARG A 675 5.71 43.41 -16.00
N ALA A 676 6.84 43.49 -16.70
CA ALA A 676 7.15 44.60 -17.58
C ALA A 676 6.08 44.81 -18.67
N VAL A 677 5.66 43.70 -19.32
CA VAL A 677 4.62 43.73 -20.36
C VAL A 677 3.25 44.20 -19.83
N VAL A 678 2.89 43.79 -18.61
CA VAL A 678 1.62 44.15 -17.95
C VAL A 678 1.63 45.62 -17.54
N ILE A 679 2.72 46.12 -16.96
CA ILE A 679 2.89 47.53 -16.55
C ILE A 679 2.90 48.45 -17.77
N GLU A 680 3.74 48.13 -18.79
CA GLU A 680 3.83 48.93 -20.04
C GLU A 680 2.47 49.07 -20.75
N ASN A 681 1.75 47.95 -20.86
CA ASN A 681 0.48 47.96 -21.64
C ASN A 681 -0.75 48.25 -20.78
N LYS A 682 -0.61 48.38 -19.44
CA LYS A 682 -1.70 48.60 -18.48
C LYS A 682 -2.87 47.60 -18.67
N LYS A 683 -2.53 46.38 -19.02
CA LYS A 683 -3.49 45.29 -19.27
C LYS A 683 -3.01 43.97 -18.69
N ALA A 684 -3.76 43.47 -17.70
CA ALA A 684 -3.50 42.18 -17.07
C ALA A 684 -4.63 41.21 -17.42
N SER A 685 -4.37 40.28 -18.36
CA SER A 685 -5.25 39.15 -18.62
C SER A 685 -4.45 37.95 -19.15
N THR A 686 -4.91 36.75 -18.83
CA THR A 686 -4.29 35.50 -19.26
C THR A 686 -4.13 35.41 -20.78
N SER A 687 -5.16 35.80 -21.52
CA SER A 687 -5.14 35.82 -23.01
C SER A 687 -4.18 36.87 -23.58
N PHE A 688 -3.92 37.93 -22.86
CA PHE A 688 -2.97 38.97 -23.27
C PHE A 688 -1.54 38.45 -23.10
N LEU A 689 -1.20 37.88 -21.95
CA LEU A 689 0.14 37.30 -21.70
C LEU A 689 0.43 36.14 -22.66
N GLN A 690 -0.56 35.27 -22.93
CA GLN A 690 -0.38 34.18 -23.91
C GLN A 690 0.10 34.73 -25.29
N ARG A 691 -0.51 35.77 -25.77
CA ARG A 691 -0.18 36.35 -27.10
C ARG A 691 1.13 37.12 -27.09
N LYS A 692 1.45 37.81 -26.03
CA LYS A 692 2.65 38.65 -25.95
C LYS A 692 3.91 37.82 -25.69
N LEU A 693 3.83 36.82 -24.82
CA LEU A 693 4.96 35.98 -24.41
C LEU A 693 5.02 34.62 -25.14
N GLY A 694 3.99 34.29 -25.96
CA GLY A 694 3.97 33.01 -26.70
C GLY A 694 3.85 31.77 -25.84
N ILE A 695 3.20 31.87 -24.66
CA ILE A 695 3.12 30.80 -23.66
C ILE A 695 1.75 30.12 -23.64
N GLY A 696 1.68 28.91 -23.10
CA GLY A 696 0.43 28.16 -22.95
C GLY A 696 -0.51 28.79 -21.89
N TYR A 697 -1.83 28.49 -21.99
CA TYR A 697 -2.87 29.07 -21.11
C TYR A 697 -2.57 28.81 -19.62
N SER A 698 -2.21 27.58 -19.22
CA SER A 698 -1.95 27.23 -17.83
C SER A 698 -0.74 27.97 -17.23
N ARG A 699 0.31 28.21 -18.03
CA ARG A 699 1.48 28.99 -17.61
C ARG A 699 1.14 30.48 -17.49
N ALA A 700 0.41 31.03 -18.45
CA ALA A 700 -0.07 32.41 -18.41
C ALA A 700 -1.00 32.70 -17.23
N ALA A 701 -1.88 31.73 -16.88
CA ALA A 701 -2.76 31.83 -15.72
C ALA A 701 -1.95 31.87 -14.41
N ARG A 702 -0.95 30.99 -14.27
CA ARG A 702 -0.06 30.94 -13.09
C ARG A 702 0.72 32.25 -12.93
N ILE A 703 1.26 32.81 -14.00
CA ILE A 703 1.98 34.09 -13.96
C ILE A 703 1.03 35.25 -13.57
N ILE A 704 -0.21 35.26 -14.06
CA ILE A 704 -1.22 36.23 -13.64
C ILE A 704 -1.53 36.10 -12.14
N ASP A 705 -1.66 34.91 -11.61
CA ASP A 705 -1.90 34.68 -10.20
C ASP A 705 -0.67 35.14 -9.35
N MET A 706 0.56 34.90 -9.81
CA MET A 706 1.78 35.41 -9.17
C MET A 706 1.86 36.95 -9.19
N LEU A 707 1.42 37.60 -10.28
CA LEU A 707 1.36 39.08 -10.36
C LEU A 707 0.30 39.66 -9.41
N GLU A 708 -0.81 38.95 -9.17
CA GLU A 708 -1.82 39.32 -8.17
C GLU A 708 -1.27 39.15 -6.75
N ASP A 709 -0.64 38.02 -6.44
CA ASP A 709 -0.07 37.70 -5.13
C ASP A 709 1.03 38.73 -4.72
N LYS A 710 1.81 39.22 -5.70
CA LYS A 710 2.83 40.26 -5.47
C LYS A 710 2.26 41.71 -5.52
N GLY A 711 0.95 41.86 -5.69
CA GLY A 711 0.30 43.17 -5.65
C GLY A 711 0.56 44.05 -6.88
N VAL A 712 1.08 43.50 -7.96
CA VAL A 712 1.30 44.21 -9.22
C VAL A 712 -0.03 44.50 -9.94
N ILE A 713 -0.99 43.58 -9.79
CA ILE A 713 -2.31 43.67 -10.37
C ILE A 713 -3.42 43.38 -9.36
N GLY A 714 -4.60 43.92 -9.58
CA GLY A 714 -5.76 43.72 -8.72
C GLY A 714 -6.50 42.40 -8.93
N PRO A 715 -7.41 42.05 -8.00
CA PRO A 715 -8.19 40.81 -8.06
C PRO A 715 -9.14 40.78 -9.29
N GLN A 716 -9.47 39.55 -9.66
CA GLN A 716 -10.37 39.34 -10.82
C GLN A 716 -11.75 39.91 -10.59
N ASN A 717 -12.16 40.84 -11.44
CA ASN A 717 -13.47 41.46 -11.39
C ASN A 717 -14.30 41.07 -12.64
N GLY A 718 -14.92 39.87 -12.61
CA GLY A 718 -15.72 39.32 -13.68
C GLY A 718 -14.91 39.06 -14.96
N SER A 719 -15.41 39.46 -16.13
CA SER A 719 -14.77 39.26 -17.46
C SER A 719 -13.88 40.44 -17.89
N LYS A 720 -13.70 41.48 -17.06
CA LYS A 720 -12.85 42.64 -17.35
C LYS A 720 -11.39 42.33 -17.08
N ALA A 721 -10.49 43.04 -17.81
CA ALA A 721 -9.06 42.97 -17.52
C ALA A 721 -8.81 43.53 -16.13
N ARG A 722 -7.89 42.88 -15.35
CA ARG A 722 -7.53 43.28 -13.98
C ARG A 722 -6.85 44.65 -13.99
N GLU A 723 -7.01 45.42 -12.93
CA GLU A 723 -6.35 46.73 -12.77
C GLU A 723 -4.86 46.52 -12.47
N VAL A 724 -4.01 47.40 -12.97
CA VAL A 724 -2.55 47.34 -12.75
C VAL A 724 -2.20 48.45 -11.79
N TYR A 725 -1.57 48.12 -10.66
CA TYR A 725 -1.29 48.98 -9.52
C TYR A 725 0.14 49.57 -9.57
N GLU A 726 1.09 48.85 -10.14
CA GLU A 726 2.47 49.29 -10.25
C GLU A 726 2.72 50.13 -11.49
N SER A 727 3.45 51.27 -11.35
CA SER A 727 3.98 52.06 -12.46
C SER A 727 5.47 51.75 -12.61
N MET A 728 6.04 51.83 -13.82
CA MET A 728 7.47 51.74 -14.02
C MET A 728 8.21 52.70 -13.14
N PRO A 729 9.30 52.30 -12.41
CA PRO A 729 10.16 53.25 -11.78
C PRO A 729 10.79 54.17 -12.85
N HIS A 730 10.67 55.47 -12.67
CA HIS A 730 11.40 56.43 -13.47
C HIS A 730 12.91 56.12 -13.34
N GLN A 731 13.59 55.95 -14.46
CA GLN A 731 15.04 56.04 -14.50
C GLN A 731 15.39 57.44 -14.11
N GLU A 732 15.96 57.64 -12.95
CA GLU A 732 16.64 58.90 -12.58
C GLU A 732 17.84 59.04 -13.49
N GLU A 733 17.81 60.03 -14.40
CA GLU A 733 19.02 60.51 -15.07
C GLU A 733 19.95 61.09 -13.98
N PRO A 734 21.29 60.95 -14.08
CA PRO A 734 22.19 61.46 -13.09
C PRO A 734 22.14 62.99 -13.15
N ASP A 735 21.72 63.64 -12.05
CA ASP A 735 21.79 65.09 -11.85
C ASP A 735 23.25 65.53 -11.91
N ASP A 736 23.55 66.44 -12.82
CA ASP A 736 24.78 67.18 -12.89
C ASP A 736 25.01 67.96 -11.57
N GLU A 737 26.15 67.73 -10.93
CA GLU A 737 26.63 68.52 -9.79
C GLU A 737 26.82 69.97 -10.18
N VAL A 738 25.92 70.82 -9.72
CA VAL A 738 26.19 72.32 -9.68
C VAL A 738 26.75 72.63 -8.33
N TYR A 739 28.06 73.00 -8.33
CA TYR A 739 28.71 73.68 -7.20
C TYR A 739 28.09 75.04 -7.08
N GLU A 740 27.50 75.40 -5.97
CA GLU A 740 27.32 76.80 -5.52
C GLU A 740 28.04 77.01 -4.20
N ASP A 741 28.79 78.14 -4.26
CA ASP A 741 29.71 78.66 -3.23
C ASP A 741 28.97 79.05 -1.95
N GLU A 742 29.72 78.91 -0.82
CA GLU A 742 29.43 79.55 0.44
C GLU A 742 29.54 81.08 0.32
N ASP A 743 28.56 81.77 0.91
CA ASP A 743 28.84 83.03 1.65
C ASP A 743 27.66 83.40 2.57
N GLY A 744 27.89 83.36 3.80
CA GLY A 744 27.88 84.38 4.83
C GLY A 744 26.54 84.95 5.35
N GLU A 745 26.58 85.00 6.69
CA GLU A 745 25.99 86.01 7.59
C GLU A 745 24.64 85.80 8.24
N ASP A 746 24.76 85.49 9.50
CA ASP A 746 24.21 86.11 10.69
C ASP A 746 22.76 86.61 10.80
N GLN A 747 22.30 86.34 11.97
CA GLN A 747 21.46 87.11 12.92
C GLN A 747 20.05 86.58 13.26
N ASP A 748 20.05 86.06 14.46
CA ASP A 748 19.33 86.55 15.67
C ASP A 748 17.76 86.68 15.69
N TYR A 749 17.27 86.26 16.90
CA TYR A 749 16.06 86.64 17.63
C TYR A 749 14.74 86.00 17.18
N GLU A 750 14.05 85.16 17.99
CA GLU A 750 13.58 85.13 19.41
C GLU A 750 13.14 83.72 19.81
#